data_0a956db5968e03bad72a4d446f5093d8
#
_entry.id   0a956db5968e03bad72a4d446f5093d8
#
_cell.length_a   1.000
_cell.length_b   1.000
_cell.length_c   1.000
_cell.angle_alpha   90.00
_cell.angle_beta   90.00
_cell.angle_gamma   90.00
#
_symmetry.space_group_name_H-M   'P 1'
#
loop_
_entity.id
_entity.type
_entity.pdbx_description
1 polymer ?
#
loop_
_entity_poly.entity_id
_entity_poly.type
_entity_poly.pdbx_seq_one_letter_code
_entity_poly.pdbx_strand_id
1 'polypeptide(L)'
;MKKMFKVMLGVAAAAAVTASAGSFPFPQNMKYPHGHIIEYANTDVIKKHYDAWKKAWYNASQGWVYAPEGTCSTVSEAIAYGMLISVYMDDQSVFDKLYGTWKSNGGNGGGMNWRVGCSAGSGSASDADFDAALALVMASKQWGGSYLNDAKSIISWIASNDISGNKIKPGNQWNDAFNPSYAATANFQLFQDVNGGSWSGVISQAYSDLSACQDSKTGLVPDWCDWNSHKPRTTSAAVSNDIGFYDDAARTPWRMAMAYYWYGDSKAQAFNKKVMDWLIPATRTASGVNSGYKWVDSKNTYEADESDIRNFVSSTFSGGLGLAVSSFDTEEAKTYLTTVYKVLVEQKSCAKPDGCGEGSNPGEKYYPATLNMIYLLLVTGNMPNLYKTEGFTKFTPDTSKAPSIKLGDGEQQEFGDTTVSVSGLWNWGAYHDKLNIGTQMLPDSGSSPIFKMADGSYIAHASMEIGPEPEWTEEKAKAGLLKYPSAGIAVSFKKDECKKDKSCGVDFKALGVKYIRVTAKTSGPIRMAILNTITDDNEAKKLENAGAGSEPGIYVDNSSDYKEVVYDMTPYDYGFMGVSGGDKIDILDWVSRTNAPEGAEILQHIKGIKWEVKDAKGGIGEISIKAVEFLDDSKNVIDYVKITGLKIEAKKDTIVTPPEESLYKVSLMPHFSVRANGMQVLINGIKSGSQYGVYNMQGKVISSGIALSDNLTVKVPTTGSYIVRVGSEMNRVNVK
;
A
#
# COMPACT_ATOMS: atom_id res chain seq x y z
N MET A 1 -5.50 63.65 54.62
CA MET A 1 -5.55 63.74 53.14
C MET A 1 -5.20 62.43 52.55
N LYS A 2 -6.22 61.62 52.19
CA LYS A 2 -6.07 60.26 51.53
C LYS A 2 -6.28 60.46 50.06
N LYS A 3 -5.23 60.20 49.25
CA LYS A 3 -5.34 60.14 47.79
C LYS A 3 -5.81 58.68 47.38
N MET A 4 -6.99 58.65 46.84
CA MET A 4 -7.49 57.38 46.17
C MET A 4 -6.84 57.29 44.81
N PHE A 5 -6.11 56.18 44.58
CA PHE A 5 -5.70 55.74 43.26
C PHE A 5 -6.84 54.91 42.65
N LYS A 6 -7.44 55.35 41.52
CA LYS A 6 -8.30 54.57 40.70
C LYS A 6 -7.45 53.78 39.74
N VAL A 7 -7.46 52.43 39.87
CA VAL A 7 -6.93 51.51 38.87
C VAL A 7 -8.03 51.29 37.82
N MET A 8 -7.80 51.75 36.60
CA MET A 8 -8.60 51.35 35.44
C MET A 8 -8.13 49.97 34.97
N LEU A 9 -8.94 48.92 35.17
CA LEU A 9 -8.78 47.64 34.49
C LEU A 9 -9.28 47.82 33.06
N GLY A 10 -8.36 47.89 32.09
CA GLY A 10 -8.69 47.74 30.67
C GLY A 10 -8.94 46.25 30.35
N VAL A 11 -10.18 45.88 30.15
CA VAL A 11 -10.55 44.58 29.59
C VAL A 11 -10.26 44.64 28.10
N ALA A 12 -9.13 44.07 27.67
CA ALA A 12 -8.88 43.76 26.26
C ALA A 12 -9.79 42.59 25.87
N ALA A 13 -10.91 42.88 25.22
CA ALA A 13 -11.70 41.88 24.56
C ALA A 13 -10.87 41.36 23.37
N ALA A 14 -10.26 40.18 23.52
CA ALA A 14 -9.75 39.42 22.39
C ALA A 14 -10.97 38.97 21.57
N ALA A 15 -11.25 39.67 20.48
CA ALA A 15 -12.19 39.15 19.47
C ALA A 15 -11.60 37.88 18.92
N ALA A 16 -12.17 36.75 19.31
CA ALA A 16 -11.96 35.52 18.63
C ALA A 16 -12.56 35.69 17.22
N VAL A 17 -11.71 35.91 16.24
CA VAL A 17 -12.10 35.83 14.84
C VAL A 17 -12.46 34.35 14.61
N THR A 18 -13.74 34.00 14.68
CA THR A 18 -14.23 32.73 14.17
C THR A 18 -13.95 32.77 12.68
N ALA A 19 -12.99 31.98 12.20
CA ALA A 19 -12.78 31.78 10.78
C ALA A 19 -14.12 31.31 10.20
N SER A 20 -14.68 32.08 9.28
CA SER A 20 -15.88 31.69 8.55
C SER A 20 -15.52 30.47 7.70
N ALA A 21 -16.32 29.40 7.76
CA ALA A 21 -16.14 28.28 6.87
C ALA A 21 -16.21 28.77 5.41
N GLY A 22 -15.38 28.21 4.55
CA GLY A 22 -15.36 28.52 3.15
C GLY A 22 -16.64 28.08 2.43
N SER A 23 -16.79 28.47 1.16
CA SER A 23 -17.97 28.10 0.36
C SER A 23 -18.05 26.60 0.06
N PHE A 24 -16.91 25.89 0.11
CA PHE A 24 -16.76 24.46 -0.12
C PHE A 24 -15.97 23.80 1.02
N PRO A 25 -16.51 23.78 2.26
CA PRO A 25 -15.80 23.27 3.41
C PRO A 25 -15.42 21.80 3.22
N PHE A 26 -14.33 21.38 3.84
CA PHE A 26 -13.98 19.94 3.93
C PHE A 26 -14.98 19.23 4.87
N PRO A 27 -15.49 18.03 4.52
CA PRO A 27 -15.25 17.28 3.29
C PRO A 27 -16.16 17.75 2.13
N GLN A 28 -15.60 17.89 0.93
CA GLN A 28 -16.40 18.20 -0.24
C GLN A 28 -17.27 17.03 -0.66
N ASN A 29 -16.72 15.81 -0.66
CA ASN A 29 -17.42 14.56 -1.04
C ASN A 29 -18.17 14.71 -2.37
N MET A 30 -17.45 15.01 -3.44
CA MET A 30 -18.01 15.18 -4.77
C MET A 30 -17.58 14.07 -5.71
N LYS A 31 -18.54 13.37 -6.31
CA LYS A 31 -18.27 12.51 -7.46
C LYS A 31 -17.85 13.41 -8.63
N TYR A 32 -16.80 13.01 -9.27
CA TYR A 32 -16.34 13.69 -10.47
C TYR A 32 -17.21 13.32 -11.68
N PRO A 33 -17.29 14.19 -12.71
CA PRO A 33 -18.06 13.90 -13.92
C PRO A 33 -17.59 12.63 -14.64
N HIS A 34 -16.31 12.28 -14.49
CA HIS A 34 -15.67 11.15 -15.15
C HIS A 34 -14.79 10.39 -14.14
N GLY A 35 -14.48 9.14 -14.48
CA GLY A 35 -13.63 8.30 -13.67
C GLY A 35 -14.33 7.70 -12.45
N HIS A 36 -13.52 7.13 -11.55
CA HIS A 36 -14.00 6.41 -10.39
C HIS A 36 -13.26 6.83 -9.13
N ILE A 37 -13.96 6.95 -8.02
CA ILE A 37 -13.43 7.35 -6.71
C ILE A 37 -13.84 6.37 -5.62
N ILE A 38 -13.24 6.49 -4.45
CA ILE A 38 -13.61 5.75 -3.22
C ILE A 38 -14.77 6.48 -2.54
N GLU A 39 -15.97 5.95 -2.69
CA GLU A 39 -17.21 6.56 -2.14
C GLU A 39 -17.51 6.14 -0.69
N TYR A 40 -16.67 5.30 -0.10
CA TYR A 40 -16.83 4.81 1.27
C TYR A 40 -15.75 5.32 2.23
N ALA A 41 -14.94 6.28 1.82
CA ALA A 41 -13.85 6.79 2.64
C ALA A 41 -14.33 7.45 3.93
N ASN A 42 -13.72 7.10 5.06
CA ASN A 42 -13.95 7.79 6.30
C ASN A 42 -13.22 9.15 6.31
N THR A 43 -13.98 10.24 6.31
CA THR A 43 -13.44 11.60 6.26
C THR A 43 -12.65 11.97 7.50
N ASP A 44 -12.93 11.38 8.66
CA ASP A 44 -12.15 11.59 9.89
C ASP A 44 -10.74 11.02 9.74
N VAL A 45 -10.58 9.92 8.99
CA VAL A 45 -9.25 9.36 8.68
C VAL A 45 -8.46 10.35 7.82
N ILE A 46 -9.06 10.93 6.78
CA ILE A 46 -8.42 11.93 5.93
C ILE A 46 -8.02 13.15 6.76
N LYS A 47 -8.91 13.63 7.65
CA LYS A 47 -8.59 14.72 8.56
C LYS A 47 -7.42 14.41 9.49
N LYS A 48 -7.34 13.19 10.03
CA LYS A 48 -6.21 12.75 10.85
C LYS A 48 -4.89 12.77 10.06
N HIS A 49 -4.91 12.35 8.78
CA HIS A 49 -3.75 12.46 7.90
C HIS A 49 -3.32 13.91 7.69
N TYR A 50 -4.28 14.82 7.47
CA TYR A 50 -3.99 16.24 7.37
C TYR A 50 -3.38 16.81 8.66
N ASP A 51 -3.96 16.52 9.81
CA ASP A 51 -3.47 16.98 11.10
C ASP A 51 -2.05 16.45 11.37
N ALA A 52 -1.78 15.19 11.03
CA ALA A 52 -0.45 14.59 11.14
C ALA A 52 0.57 15.22 10.18
N TRP A 53 0.20 15.40 8.91
CA TRP A 53 1.01 16.09 7.92
C TRP A 53 1.32 17.54 8.34
N LYS A 54 0.30 18.30 8.75
CA LYS A 54 0.44 19.67 9.21
C LYS A 54 1.37 19.75 10.42
N LYS A 55 1.25 18.84 11.37
CA LYS A 55 2.11 18.77 12.56
C LYS A 55 3.56 18.45 12.21
N ALA A 56 3.78 17.54 11.26
CA ALA A 56 5.12 17.07 10.88
C ALA A 56 5.84 18.05 9.94
N TRP A 57 5.15 18.63 8.97
CA TRP A 57 5.78 19.29 7.83
C TRP A 57 5.47 20.78 7.70
N TYR A 58 4.35 21.28 8.23
CA TYR A 58 4.05 22.70 8.17
C TYR A 58 4.71 23.48 9.32
N ASN A 59 5.55 24.44 8.95
CA ASN A 59 6.19 25.35 9.90
C ASN A 59 5.37 26.65 10.03
N ALA A 60 4.54 26.75 11.06
CA ALA A 60 3.63 27.87 11.26
C ALA A 60 4.35 29.21 11.55
N SER A 61 5.56 29.19 12.12
CA SER A 61 6.34 30.39 12.42
C SER A 61 6.97 31.00 11.18
N GLN A 62 7.36 30.17 10.23
CA GLN A 62 7.98 30.58 8.97
C GLN A 62 6.98 30.72 7.82
N GLY A 63 5.82 30.06 7.93
CA GLY A 63 4.79 30.06 6.89
C GLY A 63 5.17 29.22 5.67
N TRP A 64 5.85 28.10 5.85
CA TRP A 64 6.21 27.17 4.78
C TRP A 64 6.04 25.69 5.14
N VAL A 65 6.03 24.83 4.15
CA VAL A 65 6.17 23.38 4.34
C VAL A 65 7.66 23.06 4.35
N TYR A 66 8.10 22.34 5.39
CA TYR A 66 9.50 21.94 5.52
C TYR A 66 9.86 20.87 4.49
N ALA A 67 10.71 21.22 3.56
CA ALA A 67 11.19 20.35 2.48
C ALA A 67 12.69 20.58 2.30
N PRO A 68 13.55 19.99 3.16
CA PRO A 68 14.97 20.24 3.14
C PRO A 68 15.58 19.65 1.87
N GLU A 69 16.28 20.52 1.12
CA GLU A 69 17.03 20.14 -0.05
C GLU A 69 18.44 20.77 0.01
N GLY A 70 19.43 19.95 0.29
CA GLY A 70 20.78 20.43 0.60
C GLY A 70 20.76 21.32 1.85
N THR A 71 21.12 22.60 1.70
CA THR A 71 21.07 23.61 2.79
C THR A 71 19.78 24.42 2.82
N CYS A 72 18.83 24.15 1.90
CA CYS A 72 17.59 24.91 1.78
C CYS A 72 16.55 24.41 2.78
N SER A 73 15.65 25.31 3.22
CA SER A 73 14.60 24.98 4.20
C SER A 73 13.36 24.43 3.55
N THR A 74 13.05 24.89 2.33
CA THR A 74 11.87 24.50 1.56
C THR A 74 12.07 24.76 0.08
N VAL A 75 11.16 24.21 -0.73
CA VAL A 75 11.11 24.41 -2.19
C VAL A 75 9.73 24.94 -2.61
N SER A 76 9.65 25.53 -3.81
CA SER A 76 8.38 26.10 -4.33
C SER A 76 7.29 25.04 -4.49
N GLU A 77 7.66 23.83 -4.87
CA GLU A 77 6.74 22.67 -4.94
C GLU A 77 6.05 22.44 -3.58
N ALA A 78 6.82 22.44 -2.49
CA ALA A 78 6.28 22.24 -1.14
C ALA A 78 5.29 23.34 -0.72
N ILE A 79 5.56 24.59 -1.12
CA ILE A 79 4.64 25.70 -0.88
C ILE A 79 3.36 25.52 -1.70
N ALA A 80 3.47 25.23 -3.00
CA ALA A 80 2.32 25.04 -3.89
C ALA A 80 1.44 23.86 -3.47
N TYR A 81 2.04 22.72 -3.14
CA TYR A 81 1.31 21.56 -2.61
C TYR A 81 0.64 21.84 -1.27
N GLY A 82 1.33 22.57 -0.38
CA GLY A 82 0.72 23.02 0.86
C GLY A 82 -0.49 23.95 0.63
N MET A 83 -0.43 24.84 -0.36
CA MET A 83 -1.56 25.67 -0.77
C MET A 83 -2.71 24.82 -1.31
N LEU A 84 -2.44 23.82 -2.19
CA LEU A 84 -3.45 22.90 -2.68
C LEU A 84 -4.12 22.11 -1.53
N ILE A 85 -3.34 21.54 -0.64
CA ILE A 85 -3.87 20.77 0.50
C ILE A 85 -4.73 21.67 1.38
N SER A 86 -4.23 22.85 1.76
CA SER A 86 -4.93 23.74 2.68
C SER A 86 -6.23 24.32 2.10
N VAL A 87 -6.29 24.59 0.79
CA VAL A 87 -7.54 25.09 0.17
C VAL A 87 -8.64 24.04 0.20
N TYR A 88 -8.33 22.77 -0.07
CA TYR A 88 -9.32 21.69 -0.02
C TYR A 88 -9.63 21.25 1.41
N MET A 89 -8.74 21.46 2.37
CA MET A 89 -9.01 21.23 3.80
C MET A 89 -9.73 22.42 4.47
N ASP A 90 -10.05 23.49 3.72
CA ASP A 90 -10.68 24.72 4.20
C ASP A 90 -9.87 25.42 5.33
N ASP A 91 -8.52 25.32 5.26
CA ASP A 91 -7.61 25.97 6.23
C ASP A 91 -7.00 27.23 5.64
N GLN A 92 -7.81 28.30 5.60
CA GLN A 92 -7.39 29.60 5.06
C GLN A 92 -6.16 30.16 5.75
N SER A 93 -6.02 29.93 7.07
CA SER A 93 -4.90 30.46 7.84
C SER A 93 -3.55 29.87 7.42
N VAL A 94 -3.51 28.59 7.08
CA VAL A 94 -2.33 27.93 6.52
C VAL A 94 -2.10 28.41 5.08
N PHE A 95 -3.15 28.46 4.28
CA PHE A 95 -3.08 28.95 2.90
C PHE A 95 -2.47 30.34 2.79
N ASP A 96 -2.97 31.32 3.56
CA ASP A 96 -2.52 32.71 3.50
C ASP A 96 -1.05 32.86 3.90
N LYS A 97 -0.57 32.10 4.86
CA LYS A 97 0.84 32.10 5.25
C LYS A 97 1.73 31.52 4.16
N LEU A 98 1.33 30.40 3.56
CA LEU A 98 2.06 29.78 2.44
C LEU A 98 2.10 30.72 1.23
N TYR A 99 0.98 31.33 0.88
CA TYR A 99 0.91 32.31 -0.19
C TYR A 99 1.73 33.59 0.15
N GLY A 100 1.76 33.99 1.41
CA GLY A 100 2.68 35.04 1.89
C GLY A 100 4.15 34.73 1.62
N THR A 101 4.55 33.48 1.89
CA THR A 101 5.90 32.99 1.58
C THR A 101 6.15 32.95 0.06
N TRP A 102 5.18 32.50 -0.73
CA TRP A 102 5.24 32.56 -2.20
C TRP A 102 5.57 33.97 -2.69
N LYS A 103 4.79 34.96 -2.26
CA LYS A 103 4.96 36.36 -2.66
C LYS A 103 6.31 36.94 -2.23
N SER A 104 6.77 36.65 -1.03
CA SER A 104 8.02 37.19 -0.49
C SER A 104 9.29 36.59 -1.11
N ASN A 105 9.16 35.47 -1.84
CA ASN A 105 10.29 34.81 -2.50
C ASN A 105 10.24 34.94 -4.03
N GLY A 106 9.81 36.06 -4.55
CA GLY A 106 9.80 36.37 -5.97
C GLY A 106 8.45 36.13 -6.66
N GLY A 107 7.50 35.45 -6.00
CA GLY A 107 6.21 35.03 -6.57
C GLY A 107 5.11 36.10 -6.55
N ASN A 108 5.41 37.36 -6.30
CA ASN A 108 4.40 38.42 -6.31
C ASN A 108 3.94 38.73 -7.72
N GLY A 109 2.85 38.12 -8.14
CA GLY A 109 2.30 38.19 -9.50
C GLY A 109 3.02 37.32 -10.52
N GLY A 110 3.84 36.36 -10.10
CA GLY A 110 4.60 35.45 -10.95
C GLY A 110 5.07 34.19 -10.24
N GLY A 111 6.02 33.48 -10.84
CA GLY A 111 6.66 32.29 -10.27
C GLY A 111 7.65 32.67 -9.17
N MET A 112 7.68 31.89 -8.10
CA MET A 112 8.65 32.11 -7.01
C MET A 112 9.97 31.40 -7.29
N ASN A 113 11.03 31.84 -6.58
CA ASN A 113 12.30 31.09 -6.56
C ASN A 113 12.06 29.67 -6.02
N TRP A 114 12.54 28.69 -6.76
CA TRP A 114 12.24 27.29 -6.45
C TRP A 114 12.87 26.77 -5.16
N ARG A 115 13.92 27.44 -4.65
CA ARG A 115 14.56 27.16 -3.35
C ARG A 115 14.46 28.35 -2.40
N VAL A 116 14.25 28.10 -1.11
CA VAL A 116 14.11 29.10 -0.07
C VAL A 116 14.97 28.74 1.14
N GLY A 117 15.55 29.77 1.79
CA GLY A 117 16.35 29.60 3.01
C GLY A 117 17.80 29.18 2.75
N CYS A 118 18.27 29.31 1.51
CA CYS A 118 19.66 29.05 1.11
C CYS A 118 20.11 30.04 0.05
N SER A 119 21.42 30.09 -0.23
CA SER A 119 22.02 30.98 -1.22
C SER A 119 21.88 30.52 -2.68
N ALA A 120 21.38 29.32 -2.92
CA ALA A 120 21.27 28.72 -4.24
C ALA A 120 19.83 28.77 -4.75
N GLY A 121 19.64 29.11 -6.03
CA GLY A 121 18.37 28.92 -6.72
C GLY A 121 17.57 30.18 -6.98
N SER A 122 18.03 31.04 -7.88
CA SER A 122 17.17 31.99 -8.57
C SER A 122 16.44 31.29 -9.72
N GLY A 123 15.20 31.68 -9.98
CA GLY A 123 14.34 31.12 -11.01
C GLY A 123 13.24 30.23 -10.42
N SER A 124 12.19 30.02 -11.22
CA SER A 124 11.04 29.23 -10.82
C SER A 124 11.15 27.79 -11.29
N ALA A 125 10.31 26.91 -10.70
CA ALA A 125 10.02 25.57 -11.20
C ALA A 125 8.57 25.54 -11.68
N SER A 126 8.36 25.17 -12.95
CA SER A 126 7.06 25.35 -13.62
C SER A 126 5.92 24.54 -12.99
N ASP A 127 6.21 23.33 -12.45
CA ASP A 127 5.21 22.52 -11.74
C ASP A 127 4.62 23.26 -10.54
N ALA A 128 5.47 23.89 -9.76
CA ALA A 128 5.04 24.69 -8.61
C ALA A 128 4.22 25.89 -9.02
N ASP A 129 4.63 26.58 -10.10
CA ASP A 129 3.91 27.75 -10.61
C ASP A 129 2.50 27.36 -11.08
N PHE A 130 2.35 26.22 -11.77
CA PHE A 130 1.06 25.70 -12.20
C PHE A 130 0.15 25.36 -11.02
N ASP A 131 0.68 24.73 -9.98
CA ASP A 131 -0.10 24.30 -8.83
C ASP A 131 -0.43 25.48 -7.88
N ALA A 132 0.45 26.46 -7.76
CA ALA A 132 0.14 27.68 -7.03
C ALA A 132 -0.99 28.50 -7.71
N ALA A 133 -0.94 28.63 -9.03
CA ALA A 133 -2.01 29.28 -9.79
C ALA A 133 -3.34 28.53 -9.65
N LEU A 134 -3.31 27.18 -9.75
CA LEU A 134 -4.48 26.33 -9.50
C LEU A 134 -5.03 26.56 -8.08
N ALA A 135 -4.18 26.51 -7.06
CA ALA A 135 -4.58 26.69 -5.68
C ALA A 135 -5.25 28.06 -5.43
N LEU A 136 -4.73 29.12 -6.05
CA LEU A 136 -5.33 30.46 -5.97
C LEU A 136 -6.68 30.56 -6.67
N VAL A 137 -6.87 29.87 -7.81
CA VAL A 137 -8.19 29.78 -8.46
C VAL A 137 -9.17 29.11 -7.51
N MET A 138 -8.79 27.99 -6.90
CA MET A 138 -9.64 27.28 -5.92
C MET A 138 -9.92 28.15 -4.69
N ALA A 139 -8.90 28.85 -4.14
CA ALA A 139 -9.04 29.75 -3.02
C ALA A 139 -10.04 30.90 -3.29
N SER A 140 -10.08 31.40 -4.53
CA SER A 140 -11.06 32.41 -4.93
C SER A 140 -12.51 31.95 -4.82
N LYS A 141 -12.75 30.65 -4.99
CA LYS A 141 -14.08 30.04 -4.84
C LYS A 141 -14.37 29.64 -3.39
N GLN A 142 -13.34 29.28 -2.65
CA GLN A 142 -13.44 28.91 -1.25
C GLN A 142 -13.72 30.14 -0.38
N TRP A 143 -12.95 31.20 -0.54
CA TRP A 143 -12.93 32.37 0.35
C TRP A 143 -13.12 33.74 -0.32
N GLY A 144 -13.18 33.81 -1.63
CA GLY A 144 -13.32 35.08 -2.37
C GLY A 144 -12.04 35.92 -2.39
N GLY A 145 -12.15 37.20 -2.08
CA GLY A 145 -11.00 38.09 -1.96
C GLY A 145 -10.25 38.37 -3.28
N SER A 146 -8.95 38.66 -3.18
CA SER A 146 -8.09 38.99 -4.34
C SER A 146 -7.53 37.75 -5.06
N TYR A 147 -7.70 36.55 -4.53
CA TYR A 147 -7.04 35.34 -5.04
C TYR A 147 -7.23 35.09 -6.54
N LEU A 148 -8.42 35.43 -7.10
CA LEU A 148 -8.66 35.27 -8.52
C LEU A 148 -7.80 36.22 -9.38
N ASN A 149 -7.63 37.46 -8.94
CA ASN A 149 -6.79 38.43 -9.62
C ASN A 149 -5.31 38.03 -9.53
N ASP A 150 -4.89 37.57 -8.37
CA ASP A 150 -3.54 37.06 -8.13
C ASP A 150 -3.28 35.82 -9.02
N ALA A 151 -4.23 34.88 -9.10
CA ALA A 151 -4.17 33.72 -10.00
C ALA A 151 -3.99 34.15 -11.46
N LYS A 152 -4.80 35.11 -11.96
CA LYS A 152 -4.71 35.62 -13.32
C LYS A 152 -3.35 36.23 -13.64
N SER A 153 -2.76 36.93 -12.68
CA SER A 153 -1.40 37.51 -12.82
C SER A 153 -0.36 36.40 -12.99
N ILE A 154 -0.42 35.37 -12.13
CA ILE A 154 0.50 34.22 -12.22
C ILE A 154 0.28 33.43 -13.51
N ILE A 155 -0.97 33.16 -13.93
CA ILE A 155 -1.29 32.49 -15.19
C ILE A 155 -0.71 33.25 -16.41
N SER A 156 -0.81 34.58 -16.40
CA SER A 156 -0.23 35.41 -17.45
C SER A 156 1.30 35.35 -17.47
N TRP A 157 1.89 35.32 -16.27
CA TRP A 157 3.34 35.19 -16.09
C TRP A 157 3.83 33.80 -16.59
N ILE A 158 3.14 32.70 -16.23
CA ILE A 158 3.42 31.33 -16.69
C ILE A 158 3.42 31.27 -18.22
N ALA A 159 2.40 31.82 -18.86
CA ALA A 159 2.29 31.81 -20.32
C ALA A 159 3.48 32.49 -21.00
N SER A 160 4.10 33.48 -20.34
CA SER A 160 5.22 34.26 -20.88
C SER A 160 6.59 33.68 -20.51
N ASN A 161 6.71 32.94 -19.39
CA ASN A 161 7.99 32.56 -18.81
C ASN A 161 8.24 31.05 -18.78
N ASP A 162 7.19 30.22 -18.57
CA ASP A 162 7.31 28.77 -18.44
C ASP A 162 6.93 28.02 -19.71
N ILE A 163 6.35 28.72 -20.66
CA ILE A 163 5.97 28.17 -21.97
C ILE A 163 6.86 28.77 -23.08
N SER A 164 7.36 27.93 -23.97
CA SER A 164 8.12 28.33 -25.13
C SER A 164 7.59 27.64 -26.38
N GLY A 165 6.89 28.38 -27.24
CA GLY A 165 6.31 27.84 -28.46
C GLY A 165 5.43 26.61 -28.24
N ASN A 166 4.57 26.64 -27.26
CA ASN A 166 3.71 25.55 -26.74
C ASN A 166 4.43 24.47 -25.92
N LYS A 167 5.75 24.45 -25.84
CA LYS A 167 6.49 23.48 -25.00
C LYS A 167 6.55 23.96 -23.57
N ILE A 168 6.36 23.06 -22.63
CA ILE A 168 6.48 23.30 -21.19
C ILE A 168 7.96 23.26 -20.81
N LYS A 169 8.48 24.35 -20.27
CA LYS A 169 9.83 24.43 -19.76
C LYS A 169 9.95 23.82 -18.37
N PRO A 170 11.13 23.34 -17.93
CA PRO A 170 11.36 22.95 -16.53
C PRO A 170 11.18 24.10 -15.54
N GLY A 171 11.42 25.32 -15.96
CA GLY A 171 11.28 26.56 -15.21
C GLY A 171 11.63 27.74 -16.10
N ASN A 172 11.47 28.95 -15.60
CA ASN A 172 11.70 30.14 -16.40
C ASN A 172 13.14 30.29 -16.94
N GLN A 173 14.12 29.69 -16.25
CA GLN A 173 15.56 29.74 -16.62
C GLN A 173 16.07 28.47 -17.32
N TRP A 174 15.27 27.39 -17.45
CA TRP A 174 15.67 26.13 -18.09
C TRP A 174 14.80 25.85 -19.32
N ASN A 175 15.39 25.23 -20.32
CA ASN A 175 14.69 24.87 -21.56
C ASN A 175 15.39 23.72 -22.29
N ASP A 176 15.92 22.75 -21.54
CA ASP A 176 16.79 21.70 -22.09
C ASP A 176 16.13 20.31 -22.13
N ALA A 177 15.04 20.09 -21.37
CA ALA A 177 14.32 18.83 -21.33
C ALA A 177 12.84 19.03 -20.99
N PHE A 178 12.04 17.99 -21.23
CA PHE A 178 10.65 17.87 -20.83
C PHE A 178 10.53 17.02 -19.57
N ASN A 179 9.85 17.52 -18.56
CA ASN A 179 9.41 16.72 -17.43
C ASN A 179 7.98 16.23 -17.66
N PRO A 180 7.72 14.95 -17.87
CA PRO A 180 6.38 14.42 -18.11
C PRO A 180 5.36 14.77 -17.03
N SER A 181 5.77 14.86 -15.77
CA SER A 181 4.87 15.23 -14.66
C SER A 181 4.43 16.70 -14.68
N TYR A 182 5.10 17.54 -15.47
CA TYR A 182 4.73 18.94 -15.67
C TYR A 182 3.60 19.12 -16.71
N ALA A 183 3.18 18.05 -17.38
CA ALA A 183 2.03 18.05 -18.27
C ALA A 183 0.70 18.17 -17.48
N ALA A 184 0.54 19.26 -16.76
CA ALA A 184 -0.64 19.55 -15.96
C ALA A 184 -1.81 20.05 -16.81
N THR A 185 -2.30 19.20 -17.72
CA THR A 185 -3.30 19.60 -18.76
C THR A 185 -4.63 20.03 -18.15
N ALA A 186 -5.02 19.51 -16.98
CA ALA A 186 -6.20 20.01 -16.25
C ALA A 186 -6.01 21.46 -15.78
N ASN A 187 -4.80 21.82 -15.31
CA ASN A 187 -4.49 23.18 -14.90
C ASN A 187 -4.54 24.12 -16.11
N PHE A 188 -3.99 23.72 -17.25
CA PHE A 188 -4.00 24.53 -18.47
C PHE A 188 -5.40 24.75 -19.02
N GLN A 189 -6.27 23.75 -18.97
CA GLN A 189 -7.67 23.90 -19.33
C GLN A 189 -8.38 24.91 -18.38
N LEU A 190 -8.12 24.80 -17.08
CA LEU A 190 -8.62 25.77 -16.11
C LEU A 190 -8.09 27.18 -16.36
N PHE A 191 -6.81 27.32 -16.71
CA PHE A 191 -6.20 28.63 -17.00
C PHE A 191 -6.87 29.31 -18.21
N GLN A 192 -7.20 28.50 -19.21
CA GLN A 192 -7.97 29.00 -20.35
C GLN A 192 -9.37 29.50 -19.94
N ASP A 193 -10.07 28.74 -19.08
CA ASP A 193 -11.40 29.10 -18.57
C ASP A 193 -11.36 30.37 -17.69
N VAL A 194 -10.28 30.55 -16.90
CA VAL A 194 -10.14 31.66 -15.94
C VAL A 194 -9.60 32.95 -16.55
N ASN A 195 -8.63 32.84 -17.45
CA ASN A 195 -7.87 34.00 -17.95
C ASN A 195 -7.82 34.11 -19.49
N GLY A 196 -8.44 33.16 -20.21
CA GLY A 196 -8.33 33.08 -21.65
C GLY A 196 -6.91 32.66 -22.10
N GLY A 197 -6.57 32.96 -23.33
CA GLY A 197 -5.25 32.65 -23.88
C GLY A 197 -5.24 31.41 -24.79
N SER A 198 -4.04 31.05 -25.30
CA SER A 198 -3.87 29.99 -26.30
C SER A 198 -3.39 28.68 -25.66
N TRP A 199 -4.01 28.23 -24.56
CA TRP A 199 -3.60 27.01 -23.83
C TRP A 199 -3.87 25.72 -24.61
N SER A 200 -4.81 25.73 -25.58
CA SER A 200 -5.08 24.56 -26.43
C SER A 200 -3.83 24.03 -27.17
N GLY A 201 -2.97 24.97 -27.63
CA GLY A 201 -1.69 24.60 -28.24
C GLY A 201 -0.72 23.91 -27.25
N VAL A 202 -0.63 24.43 -26.02
CA VAL A 202 0.19 23.87 -24.96
C VAL A 202 -0.31 22.47 -24.56
N ILE A 203 -1.65 22.31 -24.40
CA ILE A 203 -2.27 21.02 -24.08
C ILE A 203 -2.00 19.99 -25.18
N SER A 204 -2.16 20.39 -26.45
CA SER A 204 -1.90 19.49 -27.59
C SER A 204 -0.43 19.05 -27.65
N GLN A 205 0.50 19.99 -27.42
CA GLN A 205 1.93 19.69 -27.39
C GLN A 205 2.28 18.77 -26.20
N ALA A 206 1.75 19.05 -25.01
CA ALA A 206 1.97 18.23 -23.82
C ALA A 206 1.58 16.75 -24.05
N TYR A 207 0.41 16.51 -24.66
CA TYR A 207 0.01 15.14 -25.00
C TYR A 207 0.87 14.50 -26.08
N SER A 208 1.34 15.28 -27.05
CA SER A 208 2.28 14.78 -28.06
C SER A 208 3.59 14.33 -27.42
N ASP A 209 4.15 15.16 -26.56
CA ASP A 209 5.41 14.87 -25.86
C ASP A 209 5.26 13.69 -24.88
N LEU A 210 4.16 13.66 -24.11
CA LEU A 210 3.84 12.54 -23.23
C LEU A 210 3.75 11.22 -24.00
N SER A 211 3.01 11.21 -25.11
CA SER A 211 2.84 10.00 -25.93
C SER A 211 4.14 9.51 -26.52
N ALA A 212 5.05 10.44 -26.88
CA ALA A 212 6.33 10.11 -27.45
C ALA A 212 7.34 9.61 -26.38
N CYS A 213 7.26 10.11 -25.14
CA CYS A 213 8.08 9.67 -24.02
C CYS A 213 7.56 8.40 -23.34
N GLN A 214 6.31 8.01 -23.59
CA GLN A 214 5.65 6.89 -22.91
C GLN A 214 6.12 5.55 -23.47
N ASP A 215 6.65 4.70 -22.60
CA ASP A 215 7.03 3.33 -22.96
C ASP A 215 5.84 2.50 -23.43
N SER A 216 6.03 1.78 -24.52
CA SER A 216 4.96 0.98 -25.13
C SER A 216 4.62 -0.29 -24.35
N LYS A 217 5.53 -0.79 -23.50
CA LYS A 217 5.37 -2.03 -22.74
C LYS A 217 4.76 -1.81 -21.37
N THR A 218 5.22 -0.79 -20.67
CA THR A 218 4.84 -0.50 -19.29
C THR A 218 3.89 0.69 -19.15
N GLY A 219 3.84 1.56 -20.16
CA GLY A 219 3.12 2.82 -20.07
C GLY A 219 3.82 3.87 -19.21
N LEU A 220 4.99 3.57 -18.63
CA LEU A 220 5.76 4.49 -17.79
C LEU A 220 6.43 5.59 -18.63
N VAL A 221 6.79 6.67 -17.97
CA VAL A 221 7.57 7.79 -18.53
C VAL A 221 8.80 8.04 -17.66
N PRO A 222 9.87 8.67 -18.18
CA PRO A 222 11.00 9.04 -17.33
C PRO A 222 10.70 10.28 -16.49
N ASP A 223 11.53 10.55 -15.47
CA ASP A 223 11.54 11.84 -14.79
C ASP A 223 11.82 12.98 -15.78
N TRP A 224 12.78 12.76 -16.67
CA TRP A 224 13.16 13.72 -17.70
C TRP A 224 13.27 13.06 -19.06
N CYS A 225 12.71 13.73 -20.05
CA CYS A 225 12.63 13.28 -21.43
C CYS A 225 13.31 14.29 -22.37
N ASP A 226 14.12 13.78 -23.28
CA ASP A 226 14.77 14.62 -24.28
C ASP A 226 13.75 15.14 -25.30
N TRP A 227 13.81 16.43 -25.63
CA TRP A 227 12.86 17.09 -26.53
C TRP A 227 12.84 16.56 -27.97
N ASN A 228 13.95 16.01 -28.44
CA ASN A 228 14.09 15.58 -29.82
C ASN A 228 13.99 14.06 -29.98
N SER A 229 14.71 13.33 -29.15
CA SER A 229 14.72 11.86 -29.20
C SER A 229 13.57 11.21 -28.42
N HIS A 230 12.93 11.95 -27.51
CA HIS A 230 11.91 11.47 -26.57
C HIS A 230 12.40 10.25 -25.74
N LYS A 231 13.69 10.20 -25.47
CA LYS A 231 14.32 9.16 -24.64
C LYS A 231 14.56 9.68 -23.23
N PRO A 232 14.59 8.78 -22.24
CA PRO A 232 15.00 9.13 -20.90
C PRO A 232 16.40 9.76 -20.89
N ARG A 233 16.56 10.81 -20.10
CA ARG A 233 17.85 11.51 -19.96
C ARG A 233 17.96 12.22 -18.62
N THR A 234 19.20 12.61 -18.26
CA THR A 234 19.44 13.63 -17.23
C THR A 234 19.39 15.04 -17.84
N THR A 235 19.23 16.05 -17.00
CA THR A 235 19.16 17.46 -17.38
C THR A 235 19.78 18.33 -16.28
N SER A 236 20.14 19.57 -16.62
CA SER A 236 20.65 20.55 -15.65
C SER A 236 19.59 20.96 -14.59
N ALA A 237 18.32 20.73 -14.87
CA ALA A 237 17.22 20.95 -13.92
C ALA A 237 16.97 19.75 -13.00
N ALA A 238 17.55 18.58 -13.28
CA ALA A 238 17.34 17.38 -12.48
C ALA A 238 18.06 17.46 -11.13
N VAL A 239 17.38 17.01 -10.07
CA VAL A 239 17.94 16.88 -8.72
C VAL A 239 18.77 15.60 -8.60
N SER A 240 18.41 14.55 -9.35
CA SER A 240 19.11 13.27 -9.42
C SER A 240 19.63 13.00 -10.83
N ASN A 241 20.69 12.21 -10.92
CA ASN A 241 21.21 11.69 -12.19
C ASN A 241 20.59 10.34 -12.58
N ASP A 242 19.62 9.85 -11.81
CA ASP A 242 18.93 8.59 -12.09
C ASP A 242 18.10 8.72 -13.37
N ILE A 243 18.17 7.69 -14.21
CA ILE A 243 17.41 7.64 -15.46
C ILE A 243 16.35 6.57 -15.33
N GLY A 244 15.11 6.99 -15.19
CA GLY A 244 13.99 6.07 -14.97
C GLY A 244 12.70 6.77 -14.65
N PHE A 245 11.72 5.97 -14.25
CA PHE A 245 10.48 6.41 -13.63
C PHE A 245 10.72 6.47 -12.12
N TYR A 246 10.97 7.67 -11.62
CA TYR A 246 11.27 7.92 -10.22
C TYR A 246 10.34 8.98 -9.65
N ASP A 247 10.84 9.79 -8.75
CA ASP A 247 10.01 10.68 -7.92
C ASP A 247 9.25 11.73 -8.73
N ASP A 248 9.86 12.30 -9.77
CA ASP A 248 9.18 13.24 -10.67
C ASP A 248 8.10 12.55 -11.52
N ALA A 249 8.48 11.47 -12.20
CA ALA A 249 7.60 10.73 -13.10
C ALA A 249 6.38 10.14 -12.40
N ALA A 250 6.52 9.76 -11.13
CA ALA A 250 5.44 9.17 -10.32
C ALA A 250 4.19 10.07 -10.22
N ARG A 251 4.33 11.38 -10.42
CA ARG A 251 3.22 12.34 -10.44
C ARG A 251 2.42 12.33 -11.74
N THR A 252 2.96 11.81 -12.84
CA THR A 252 2.32 11.90 -14.17
C THR A 252 0.94 11.25 -14.23
N PRO A 253 0.71 10.02 -13.70
CA PRO A 253 -0.62 9.40 -13.75
C PRO A 253 -1.67 10.19 -12.94
N TRP A 254 -1.27 10.85 -11.86
CA TRP A 254 -2.14 11.77 -11.12
C TRP A 254 -2.59 12.95 -12.01
N ARG A 255 -1.66 13.61 -12.74
CA ARG A 255 -1.99 14.71 -13.65
C ARG A 255 -3.02 14.27 -14.69
N MET A 256 -2.83 13.09 -15.23
CA MET A 256 -3.75 12.50 -16.22
C MET A 256 -5.09 12.11 -15.61
N ALA A 257 -5.11 11.52 -14.41
CA ALA A 257 -6.34 11.21 -13.70
C ALA A 257 -7.17 12.48 -13.45
N MET A 258 -6.53 13.57 -13.00
CA MET A 258 -7.20 14.84 -12.76
C MET A 258 -7.79 15.45 -14.05
N ALA A 259 -7.07 15.37 -15.18
CA ALA A 259 -7.57 15.85 -16.47
C ALA A 259 -8.79 15.04 -16.94
N TYR A 260 -8.78 13.74 -16.73
CA TYR A 260 -9.93 12.90 -17.03
C TYR A 260 -11.10 13.18 -16.08
N TYR A 261 -10.86 13.23 -14.78
CA TYR A 261 -11.88 13.49 -13.77
C TYR A 261 -12.67 14.78 -14.03
N TRP A 262 -11.96 15.86 -14.32
CA TRP A 262 -12.58 17.18 -14.43
C TRP A 262 -13.15 17.49 -15.82
N TYR A 263 -12.52 16.96 -16.88
CA TYR A 263 -12.81 17.36 -18.24
C TYR A 263 -13.16 16.20 -19.19
N GLY A 264 -13.09 14.97 -18.75
CA GLY A 264 -13.31 13.78 -19.60
C GLY A 264 -12.27 13.64 -20.72
N ASP A 265 -11.04 14.13 -20.49
CA ASP A 265 -10.03 14.15 -21.52
C ASP A 265 -9.59 12.74 -21.93
N SER A 266 -9.98 12.35 -23.13
CA SER A 266 -9.73 11.01 -23.67
C SER A 266 -8.23 10.71 -23.89
N LYS A 267 -7.39 11.74 -24.12
CA LYS A 267 -5.93 11.54 -24.26
C LYS A 267 -5.30 11.24 -22.93
N ALA A 268 -5.75 11.90 -21.85
CA ALA A 268 -5.34 11.61 -20.49
C ALA A 268 -5.76 10.18 -20.09
N GLN A 269 -7.00 9.79 -20.40
CA GLN A 269 -7.48 8.44 -20.18
C GLN A 269 -6.65 7.41 -20.96
N ALA A 270 -6.34 7.66 -22.23
CA ALA A 270 -5.53 6.77 -23.06
C ALA A 270 -4.09 6.60 -22.51
N PHE A 271 -3.50 7.67 -21.95
CA PHE A 271 -2.21 7.58 -21.26
C PHE A 271 -2.31 6.63 -20.07
N ASN A 272 -3.28 6.86 -19.18
CA ASN A 272 -3.50 6.04 -17.99
C ASN A 272 -3.89 4.59 -18.34
N LYS A 273 -4.52 4.36 -19.51
CA LYS A 273 -4.84 2.99 -19.96
C LYS A 273 -3.61 2.12 -20.12
N LYS A 274 -2.56 2.64 -20.74
CA LYS A 274 -1.30 1.88 -20.91
C LYS A 274 -0.64 1.58 -19.57
N VAL A 275 -0.65 2.56 -18.64
CA VAL A 275 -0.15 2.34 -17.27
C VAL A 275 -0.96 1.26 -16.57
N MET A 276 -2.30 1.34 -16.59
CA MET A 276 -3.18 0.37 -15.94
C MET A 276 -3.00 -1.04 -16.50
N ASP A 277 -2.91 -1.19 -17.83
CA ASP A 277 -2.79 -2.48 -18.51
C ASP A 277 -1.52 -3.23 -18.12
N TRP A 278 -0.47 -2.50 -17.81
CA TRP A 278 0.76 -3.07 -17.26
C TRP A 278 0.70 -3.22 -15.73
N LEU A 279 0.21 -2.20 -15.02
CA LEU A 279 0.30 -2.11 -13.56
C LEU A 279 -0.45 -3.26 -12.87
N ILE A 280 -1.71 -3.50 -13.24
CA ILE A 280 -2.54 -4.49 -12.57
C ILE A 280 -1.95 -5.91 -12.66
N PRO A 281 -1.58 -6.44 -13.85
CA PRO A 281 -0.98 -7.77 -13.91
C PRO A 281 0.42 -7.84 -13.30
N ALA A 282 1.20 -6.74 -13.33
CA ALA A 282 2.56 -6.72 -12.80
C ALA A 282 2.62 -6.69 -11.27
N THR A 283 1.72 -5.94 -10.62
CA THR A 283 1.79 -5.67 -9.19
C THR A 283 0.64 -6.26 -8.39
N ARG A 284 -0.48 -6.59 -9.04
CA ARG A 284 -1.75 -7.09 -8.50
C ARG A 284 -2.44 -6.17 -7.49
N THR A 285 -1.69 -5.48 -6.64
CA THR A 285 -2.17 -4.50 -5.66
C THR A 285 -1.21 -3.33 -5.55
N ALA A 286 -1.65 -2.24 -4.96
CA ALA A 286 -0.84 -1.05 -4.74
C ALA A 286 0.37 -1.28 -3.82
N SER A 287 0.31 -2.25 -2.92
CA SER A 287 1.45 -2.64 -2.08
C SER A 287 2.54 -3.43 -2.82
N GLY A 288 2.24 -3.93 -4.02
CA GLY A 288 3.23 -4.55 -4.92
C GLY A 288 3.97 -3.54 -5.82
N VAL A 289 3.66 -2.25 -5.70
CA VAL A 289 4.32 -1.20 -6.49
C VAL A 289 5.69 -0.89 -5.90
N ASN A 290 6.73 -0.95 -6.74
CA ASN A 290 8.09 -0.59 -6.34
C ASN A 290 8.28 0.94 -6.33
N SER A 291 9.17 1.44 -5.47
CA SER A 291 9.47 2.87 -5.34
C SER A 291 10.49 3.39 -6.37
N GLY A 292 10.46 2.83 -7.56
CA GLY A 292 11.23 3.25 -8.71
C GLY A 292 11.36 2.15 -9.76
N TYR A 293 11.47 2.59 -11.02
CA TYR A 293 11.66 1.71 -12.17
C TYR A 293 12.75 2.30 -13.06
N LYS A 294 13.90 1.63 -13.08
CA LYS A 294 15.06 2.09 -13.89
C LYS A 294 14.83 1.84 -15.37
N TRP A 295 15.34 2.75 -16.20
CA TRP A 295 15.40 2.53 -17.63
C TRP A 295 16.52 1.55 -17.99
N VAL A 296 16.22 0.56 -18.83
CA VAL A 296 17.18 -0.45 -19.30
C VAL A 296 17.35 -0.31 -20.81
N ASP A 297 18.44 0.32 -21.24
CA ASP A 297 18.72 0.61 -22.65
C ASP A 297 18.71 -0.63 -23.54
N SER A 298 19.32 -1.73 -23.09
CA SER A 298 19.39 -2.99 -23.84
C SER A 298 18.02 -3.63 -24.10
N LYS A 299 17.04 -3.34 -23.26
CA LYS A 299 15.68 -3.85 -23.36
C LYS A 299 14.70 -2.79 -23.90
N ASN A 300 15.12 -1.53 -23.95
CA ASN A 300 14.33 -0.37 -24.33
C ASN A 300 12.99 -0.34 -23.58
N THR A 301 13.04 -0.43 -22.24
CA THR A 301 11.88 -0.41 -21.33
C THR A 301 12.31 -0.20 -19.88
N TYR A 302 11.32 -0.10 -18.97
CA TYR A 302 11.52 0.03 -17.54
C TYR A 302 11.49 -1.32 -16.83
N GLU A 303 12.31 -1.46 -15.80
CA GLU A 303 12.31 -2.58 -14.87
C GLU A 303 12.31 -2.07 -13.42
N ALA A 304 11.76 -2.83 -12.49
CA ALA A 304 11.78 -2.47 -11.09
C ALA A 304 13.22 -2.19 -10.62
N ASP A 305 13.41 -1.11 -9.89
CA ASP A 305 14.67 -0.82 -9.25
C ASP A 305 14.74 -1.56 -7.91
N GLU A 306 15.40 -2.70 -7.91
CA GLU A 306 15.50 -3.59 -6.76
C GLU A 306 16.57 -3.17 -5.74
N SER A 307 17.11 -1.94 -5.85
CA SER A 307 18.07 -1.41 -4.88
C SER A 307 17.43 -1.21 -3.51
N ASP A 308 18.19 -1.35 -2.44
CA ASP A 308 17.70 -1.20 -1.05
C ASP A 308 17.01 0.14 -0.81
N ILE A 309 17.42 1.19 -1.53
CA ILE A 309 16.83 2.53 -1.41
C ILE A 309 15.50 2.69 -2.17
N ARG A 310 15.10 1.72 -2.99
CA ARG A 310 13.88 1.76 -3.81
C ARG A 310 12.93 0.60 -3.54
N ASN A 311 13.34 -0.38 -2.76
CA ASN A 311 12.56 -1.58 -2.48
C ASN A 311 11.69 -1.40 -1.22
N PHE A 312 10.73 -0.48 -1.27
CA PHE A 312 9.76 -0.24 -0.20
C PHE A 312 8.45 0.31 -0.78
N VAL A 313 7.36 0.20 -0.02
CA VAL A 313 6.07 0.77 -0.40
C VAL A 313 6.04 2.25 -0.03
N SER A 314 5.74 3.11 -0.98
CA SER A 314 5.64 4.56 -0.80
C SER A 314 4.37 5.11 -1.43
N SER A 315 3.72 6.04 -0.75
CA SER A 315 2.55 6.77 -1.29
C SER A 315 2.86 7.47 -2.62
N THR A 316 4.10 7.95 -2.82
CA THR A 316 4.53 8.56 -4.07
C THR A 316 4.23 7.67 -5.27
N PHE A 317 4.66 6.40 -5.19
CA PHE A 317 4.58 5.46 -6.31
C PHE A 317 3.26 4.68 -6.31
N SER A 318 2.88 4.12 -5.16
CA SER A 318 1.63 3.36 -5.04
C SER A 318 0.40 4.23 -5.31
N GLY A 319 0.39 5.47 -4.81
CA GLY A 319 -0.67 6.44 -5.07
C GLY A 319 -0.61 6.99 -6.48
N GLY A 320 0.58 7.45 -6.93
CA GLY A 320 0.78 8.03 -8.27
C GLY A 320 0.37 7.07 -9.38
N LEU A 321 0.98 5.88 -9.43
CA LEU A 321 0.62 4.84 -10.41
C LEU A 321 -0.80 4.32 -10.21
N GLY A 322 -1.22 4.16 -8.96
CA GLY A 322 -2.55 3.68 -8.63
C GLY A 322 -3.67 4.60 -9.12
N LEU A 323 -3.45 5.91 -9.19
CA LEU A 323 -4.41 6.85 -9.76
C LEU A 323 -4.66 6.64 -11.25
N ALA A 324 -3.78 5.95 -11.98
CA ALA A 324 -4.06 5.60 -13.37
C ALA A 324 -5.33 4.77 -13.51
N VAL A 325 -5.57 3.82 -12.59
CA VAL A 325 -6.74 2.92 -12.66
C VAL A 325 -8.06 3.65 -12.41
N SER A 326 -8.02 4.76 -11.69
CA SER A 326 -9.21 5.54 -11.35
C SER A 326 -9.90 6.20 -12.56
N SER A 327 -9.21 6.23 -13.70
CA SER A 327 -9.77 6.68 -14.98
C SER A 327 -10.73 5.66 -15.62
N PHE A 328 -10.95 4.48 -14.99
CA PHE A 328 -11.72 3.38 -15.58
C PHE A 328 -12.77 2.85 -14.61
N ASP A 329 -13.93 2.47 -15.15
CA ASP A 329 -15.09 1.96 -14.40
C ASP A 329 -15.23 0.42 -14.52
N THR A 330 -14.12 -0.31 -14.63
CA THR A 330 -14.10 -1.76 -14.62
C THR A 330 -13.97 -2.29 -13.19
N GLU A 331 -14.52 -3.46 -12.91
CA GLU A 331 -14.42 -4.06 -11.56
C GLU A 331 -12.97 -4.33 -11.15
N GLU A 332 -12.11 -4.65 -12.12
CA GLU A 332 -10.68 -4.82 -11.88
C GLU A 332 -10.00 -3.51 -11.45
N ALA A 333 -10.31 -2.40 -12.15
CA ALA A 333 -9.80 -1.07 -11.80
C ALA A 333 -10.31 -0.61 -10.42
N LYS A 334 -11.59 -0.84 -10.11
CA LYS A 334 -12.19 -0.52 -8.80
C LYS A 334 -11.55 -1.32 -7.67
N THR A 335 -11.36 -2.61 -7.90
CA THR A 335 -10.68 -3.49 -6.94
C THR A 335 -9.25 -3.01 -6.68
N TYR A 336 -8.52 -2.69 -7.73
CA TYR A 336 -7.16 -2.16 -7.57
C TYR A 336 -7.16 -0.81 -6.83
N LEU A 337 -8.08 0.10 -7.16
CA LEU A 337 -8.21 1.40 -6.49
C LEU A 337 -8.49 1.27 -4.99
N THR A 338 -9.22 0.23 -4.59
CA THR A 338 -9.42 -0.12 -3.18
C THR A 338 -8.08 -0.41 -2.48
N THR A 339 -7.16 -1.11 -3.15
CA THR A 339 -5.81 -1.38 -2.59
C THR A 339 -4.95 -0.12 -2.54
N VAL A 340 -5.13 0.80 -3.50
CA VAL A 340 -4.48 2.13 -3.48
C VAL A 340 -4.94 2.92 -2.25
N TYR A 341 -6.26 3.04 -2.06
CA TYR A 341 -6.81 3.73 -0.90
C TYR A 341 -6.30 3.13 0.42
N LYS A 342 -6.23 1.79 0.50
CA LYS A 342 -5.68 1.10 1.66
C LYS A 342 -4.24 1.54 1.95
N VAL A 343 -3.34 1.51 0.95
CA VAL A 343 -1.96 1.96 1.12
C VAL A 343 -1.91 3.41 1.60
N LEU A 344 -2.70 4.30 0.99
CA LEU A 344 -2.70 5.72 1.34
C LEU A 344 -3.15 5.99 2.78
N VAL A 345 -4.15 5.26 3.30
CA VAL A 345 -4.63 5.44 4.68
C VAL A 345 -3.76 4.74 5.72
N GLU A 346 -2.97 3.75 5.34
CA GLU A 346 -2.06 3.03 6.23
C GLU A 346 -0.70 3.74 6.37
N GLN A 347 -0.31 4.58 5.41
CA GLN A 347 0.93 5.34 5.48
C GLN A 347 0.85 6.43 6.57
N LYS A 348 1.96 6.67 7.24
CA LYS A 348 2.05 7.64 8.33
C LYS A 348 3.12 8.67 8.03
N SER A 349 2.77 9.95 8.18
CA SER A 349 3.78 11.01 8.18
C SER A 349 4.77 10.81 9.33
N CYS A 350 6.03 11.15 9.12
CA CYS A 350 7.03 11.19 10.18
C CYS A 350 6.58 12.03 11.35
N ALA A 351 6.92 11.63 12.57
CA ALA A 351 6.61 12.39 13.77
C ALA A 351 7.43 13.71 13.86
N LYS A 352 8.57 13.78 13.18
CA LYS A 352 9.48 14.95 13.18
C LYS A 352 10.14 15.09 11.81
N PRO A 353 10.33 16.34 11.29
CA PRO A 353 11.01 16.57 10.01
C PRO A 353 12.44 16.01 9.96
N ASP A 354 13.18 16.09 11.06
CA ASP A 354 14.59 15.70 11.15
C ASP A 354 14.79 14.25 11.63
N GLY A 355 13.73 13.54 11.93
CA GLY A 355 13.79 12.30 12.68
C GLY A 355 12.95 11.18 12.08
N CYS A 356 12.86 11.13 10.76
CA CYS A 356 12.41 9.92 10.07
C CYS A 356 13.54 8.88 10.19
N GLY A 357 13.62 8.22 11.35
CA GLY A 357 14.66 7.26 11.62
C GLY A 357 14.66 6.10 10.63
N GLU A 358 15.83 5.59 10.33
CA GLU A 358 16.01 4.30 9.69
C GLU A 358 15.52 3.23 10.68
N GLY A 359 14.43 2.54 10.34
CA GLY A 359 13.86 1.51 11.19
C GLY A 359 12.63 0.90 10.57
N SER A 360 12.12 -0.17 11.16
CA SER A 360 11.06 -1.04 10.63
C SER A 360 9.68 -0.39 10.42
N ASN A 361 9.54 0.90 10.69
CA ASN A 361 8.39 1.73 10.28
C ASN A 361 8.76 3.22 10.31
N PRO A 362 9.68 3.68 9.44
CA PRO A 362 9.92 5.10 9.29
C PRO A 362 8.67 5.69 8.66
N GLY A 363 8.00 6.61 9.33
CA GLY A 363 6.90 7.34 8.69
C GLY A 363 7.40 8.00 7.38
N GLU A 364 6.49 8.31 6.47
CA GLU A 364 6.84 8.94 5.21
C GLU A 364 7.44 10.33 5.41
N LYS A 365 8.51 10.63 4.69
CA LYS A 365 9.18 11.94 4.64
C LYS A 365 8.28 12.96 3.93
N TYR A 366 8.75 14.20 3.84
CA TYR A 366 8.02 15.32 3.25
C TYR A 366 7.31 14.96 1.94
N TYR A 367 8.05 14.49 0.95
CA TYR A 367 7.53 14.32 -0.40
C TYR A 367 6.42 13.26 -0.48
N PRO A 368 6.64 11.99 -0.07
CA PRO A 368 5.58 11.01 -0.07
C PRO A 368 4.41 11.35 0.88
N ALA A 369 4.65 11.94 2.04
CA ALA A 369 3.58 12.34 2.95
C ALA A 369 2.70 13.47 2.36
N THR A 370 3.30 14.38 1.61
CA THR A 370 2.59 15.48 0.95
C THR A 370 1.78 14.99 -0.25
N LEU A 371 2.37 14.13 -1.08
CA LEU A 371 1.65 13.50 -2.18
C LEU A 371 0.52 12.58 -1.66
N ASN A 372 0.74 11.86 -0.55
CA ASN A 372 -0.31 11.08 0.09
C ASN A 372 -1.56 11.92 0.37
N MET A 373 -1.39 13.12 0.94
CA MET A 373 -2.52 14.01 1.20
C MET A 373 -3.25 14.42 -0.11
N ILE A 374 -2.52 14.78 -1.15
CA ILE A 374 -3.10 15.15 -2.45
C ILE A 374 -3.87 13.97 -3.04
N TYR A 375 -3.26 12.77 -3.02
CA TYR A 375 -3.87 11.56 -3.55
C TYR A 375 -5.11 11.13 -2.76
N LEU A 376 -5.07 11.22 -1.42
CA LEU A 376 -6.23 10.95 -0.59
C LEU A 376 -7.39 11.91 -0.91
N LEU A 377 -7.11 13.21 -1.00
CA LEU A 377 -8.13 14.20 -1.36
C LEU A 377 -8.74 13.88 -2.74
N LEU A 378 -7.90 13.58 -3.72
CA LEU A 378 -8.34 13.32 -5.08
C LEU A 378 -9.16 12.02 -5.18
N VAL A 379 -8.64 10.91 -4.64
CA VAL A 379 -9.27 9.58 -4.78
C VAL A 379 -10.58 9.45 -3.99
N THR A 380 -10.84 10.35 -3.04
CA THR A 380 -12.04 10.33 -2.19
C THR A 380 -13.07 11.43 -2.52
N GLY A 381 -12.92 12.11 -3.66
CA GLY A 381 -13.85 13.13 -4.08
C GLY A 381 -13.76 14.44 -3.28
N ASN A 382 -12.61 14.69 -2.67
CA ASN A 382 -12.35 15.90 -1.87
C ASN A 382 -11.38 16.87 -2.58
N MET A 383 -11.20 16.72 -3.89
CA MET A 383 -10.43 17.65 -4.73
C MET A 383 -11.18 17.96 -6.03
N PRO A 384 -12.43 18.46 -5.96
CA PRO A 384 -13.19 18.85 -7.16
C PRO A 384 -12.67 20.16 -7.75
N ASN A 385 -13.03 20.42 -9.02
CA ASN A 385 -12.85 21.72 -9.60
C ASN A 385 -13.86 22.72 -9.01
N LEU A 386 -13.44 23.50 -8.01
CA LEU A 386 -14.32 24.47 -7.35
C LEU A 386 -14.69 25.66 -8.24
N TYR A 387 -13.94 25.90 -9.32
CA TYR A 387 -14.22 26.96 -10.27
C TYR A 387 -15.33 26.57 -11.25
N LYS A 388 -15.41 25.29 -11.62
CA LYS A 388 -16.37 24.74 -12.57
C LYS A 388 -16.97 23.47 -12.00
N THR A 389 -18.06 23.63 -11.24
CA THR A 389 -18.70 22.53 -10.50
C THR A 389 -19.77 21.78 -11.30
N GLU A 390 -19.98 22.16 -12.57
CA GLU A 390 -20.92 21.48 -13.46
C GLU A 390 -20.53 20.01 -13.68
N GLY A 391 -21.48 19.11 -13.51
CA GLY A 391 -21.26 17.66 -13.59
C GLY A 391 -20.73 16.98 -12.31
N PHE A 392 -20.30 17.77 -11.30
CA PHE A 392 -19.92 17.22 -10.00
C PHE A 392 -21.16 17.00 -9.13
N THR A 393 -21.24 15.84 -8.49
CA THR A 393 -22.40 15.47 -7.67
C THR A 393 -21.98 15.18 -6.24
N LYS A 394 -22.59 15.87 -5.28
CA LYS A 394 -22.33 15.64 -3.86
C LYS A 394 -22.84 14.26 -3.44
N PHE A 395 -22.08 13.54 -2.62
CA PHE A 395 -22.48 12.26 -2.03
C PHE A 395 -22.18 12.22 -0.53
N THR A 396 -22.80 11.27 0.15
CA THR A 396 -22.48 10.92 1.54
C THR A 396 -21.67 9.63 1.51
N PRO A 397 -20.45 9.59 2.07
CA PRO A 397 -19.68 8.38 2.11
C PRO A 397 -20.40 7.25 2.85
N ASP A 398 -20.52 6.11 2.20
CA ASP A 398 -21.09 4.92 2.81
C ASP A 398 -19.96 4.07 3.41
N THR A 399 -19.55 4.42 4.63
CA THR A 399 -18.46 3.74 5.32
C THR A 399 -18.74 2.27 5.61
N SER A 400 -20.00 1.83 5.53
CA SER A 400 -20.37 0.42 5.66
C SER A 400 -19.88 -0.43 4.48
N LYS A 401 -19.60 0.22 3.34
CA LYS A 401 -19.01 -0.39 2.13
C LYS A 401 -17.49 -0.40 2.13
N ALA A 402 -16.86 0.22 3.13
CA ALA A 402 -15.41 0.07 3.28
C ALA A 402 -15.09 -1.43 3.28
N PRO A 403 -14.04 -1.86 2.52
CA PRO A 403 -13.70 -3.27 2.49
C PRO A 403 -13.43 -3.73 3.91
N SER A 404 -14.38 -4.46 4.47
CA SER A 404 -14.18 -5.19 5.70
C SER A 404 -13.40 -6.44 5.35
N ILE A 405 -12.43 -6.78 6.20
CA ILE A 405 -11.82 -8.09 6.12
C ILE A 405 -12.90 -9.10 6.41
N LYS A 406 -13.32 -9.83 5.37
CA LYS A 406 -14.23 -10.96 5.56
C LYS A 406 -13.39 -12.16 5.94
N LEU A 407 -13.52 -12.62 7.17
CA LEU A 407 -13.10 -13.96 7.50
C LEU A 407 -14.11 -14.95 6.93
N GLY A 408 -13.61 -16.01 6.30
CA GLY A 408 -14.24 -17.10 5.57
C GLY A 408 -15.73 -17.41 5.64
N ASP A 409 -16.48 -16.85 6.53
CA ASP A 409 -17.93 -17.05 6.76
C ASP A 409 -18.74 -15.73 6.78
N GLY A 410 -18.16 -14.64 6.31
CA GLY A 410 -18.86 -13.36 6.22
C GLY A 410 -18.89 -12.55 7.52
N GLU A 411 -18.16 -12.98 8.56
CA GLU A 411 -18.00 -12.21 9.79
C GLU A 411 -17.21 -10.92 9.53
N GLN A 412 -17.73 -9.79 9.97
CA GLN A 412 -17.02 -8.51 9.91
C GLN A 412 -16.09 -8.37 11.10
N GLN A 413 -14.92 -7.78 10.87
CA GLN A 413 -13.91 -7.58 11.90
C GLN A 413 -13.44 -6.14 11.95
N GLU A 414 -13.11 -5.70 13.15
CA GLU A 414 -12.35 -4.49 13.40
C GLU A 414 -10.91 -4.88 13.75
N PHE A 415 -9.95 -4.03 13.40
CA PHE A 415 -8.58 -4.17 13.89
C PHE A 415 -8.60 -4.10 15.41
N GLY A 416 -8.11 -5.14 16.05
CA GLY A 416 -7.95 -5.16 17.50
C GLY A 416 -6.90 -4.15 17.93
N ASP A 417 -7.04 -3.68 19.16
CA ASP A 417 -6.02 -2.89 19.80
C ASP A 417 -4.73 -3.72 19.90
N THR A 418 -3.62 -3.15 19.43
CA THR A 418 -2.28 -3.75 19.54
C THR A 418 -1.84 -4.00 20.99
N THR A 419 -2.57 -3.46 21.96
CA THR A 419 -2.35 -3.66 23.41
C THR A 419 -3.02 -4.91 23.96
N VAL A 420 -3.73 -5.71 23.16
CA VAL A 420 -4.15 -7.05 23.58
C VAL A 420 -2.93 -7.97 23.67
N SER A 421 -1.99 -7.59 24.49
CA SER A 421 -0.92 -8.46 24.94
C SER A 421 -1.47 -9.29 26.07
N VAL A 422 -1.71 -10.53 25.81
CA VAL A 422 -1.94 -11.47 26.86
C VAL A 422 -0.62 -11.61 27.63
N SER A 423 -0.59 -11.14 28.86
CA SER A 423 0.53 -11.22 29.83
C SER A 423 1.83 -10.46 29.53
N GLY A 424 1.89 -9.52 28.58
CA GLY A 424 3.09 -8.68 28.39
C GLY A 424 4.35 -9.36 27.86
N LEU A 425 4.30 -10.66 27.55
CA LEU A 425 5.44 -11.45 27.07
C LEU A 425 5.30 -11.86 25.61
N TRP A 426 4.16 -11.64 24.99
CA TRP A 426 3.80 -12.18 23.69
C TRP A 426 3.51 -11.04 22.74
N ASN A 427 4.08 -11.13 21.54
CA ASN A 427 3.89 -10.14 20.50
C ASN A 427 3.46 -10.85 19.22
N TRP A 428 2.24 -10.55 18.75
CA TRP A 428 1.76 -10.98 17.47
C TRP A 428 2.18 -9.99 16.36
N GLY A 429 2.70 -10.50 15.28
CA GLY A 429 3.11 -9.70 14.13
C GLY A 429 2.78 -10.40 12.82
N ALA A 430 2.44 -9.60 11.82
CA ALA A 430 2.31 -10.01 10.45
C ALA A 430 3.61 -9.71 9.70
N TYR A 431 3.99 -10.57 8.76
CA TYR A 431 5.18 -10.40 7.94
C TYR A 431 4.97 -10.97 6.54
N HIS A 432 5.58 -10.36 5.54
CA HIS A 432 5.70 -10.94 4.20
C HIS A 432 7.03 -10.56 3.57
N ASP A 433 7.46 -11.35 2.61
CA ASP A 433 8.62 -11.01 1.79
C ASP A 433 8.26 -9.89 0.81
N LYS A 434 8.78 -8.69 1.07
CA LYS A 434 8.56 -7.49 0.24
C LYS A 434 9.34 -7.52 -1.08
N LEU A 435 10.34 -8.40 -1.20
CA LEU A 435 11.19 -8.51 -2.40
C LEU A 435 10.56 -9.36 -3.49
N ASN A 436 9.51 -10.11 -3.17
CA ASN A 436 8.88 -11.01 -4.11
C ASN A 436 7.62 -10.37 -4.72
N ILE A 437 7.68 -10.07 -6.02
CA ILE A 437 6.57 -9.51 -6.77
C ILE A 437 5.36 -10.46 -6.70
N GLY A 438 4.22 -9.92 -6.25
CA GLY A 438 2.98 -10.67 -6.09
C GLY A 438 2.79 -11.29 -4.71
N THR A 439 3.73 -11.11 -3.77
CA THR A 439 3.53 -11.47 -2.37
C THR A 439 2.81 -10.34 -1.66
N GLN A 440 1.67 -10.66 -1.06
CA GLN A 440 0.84 -9.72 -0.33
C GLN A 440 0.09 -10.41 0.80
N MET A 441 -0.33 -9.66 1.80
CA MET A 441 -1.13 -10.19 2.89
C MET A 441 -2.01 -9.13 3.54
N LEU A 442 -3.00 -9.62 4.26
CA LEU A 442 -3.86 -8.83 5.12
C LEU A 442 -3.91 -9.50 6.51
N PRO A 443 -3.55 -8.84 7.62
CA PRO A 443 -3.03 -7.47 7.68
C PRO A 443 -1.63 -7.35 7.11
N ASP A 444 -1.24 -6.12 6.80
CA ASP A 444 0.05 -5.83 6.18
C ASP A 444 1.25 -6.16 7.08
N SER A 445 2.41 -6.39 6.47
CA SER A 445 3.66 -6.69 7.19
C SER A 445 3.98 -5.60 8.22
N GLY A 446 4.28 -6.02 9.44
CA GLY A 446 4.54 -5.14 10.58
C GLY A 446 3.29 -4.71 11.34
N SER A 447 2.09 -5.06 10.86
CA SER A 447 0.83 -4.79 11.55
C SER A 447 0.46 -5.90 12.54
N SER A 448 -0.47 -5.61 13.46
CA SER A 448 -1.03 -6.63 14.34
C SER A 448 -2.03 -7.50 13.57
N PRO A 449 -1.92 -8.83 13.64
CA PRO A 449 -2.90 -9.74 13.04
C PRO A 449 -4.10 -10.00 13.96
N ILE A 450 -4.27 -9.23 15.02
CA ILE A 450 -5.36 -9.44 15.98
C ILE A 450 -6.60 -8.64 15.56
N PHE A 451 -7.72 -9.33 15.45
CA PHE A 451 -9.01 -8.77 15.05
C PHE A 451 -10.06 -9.01 16.12
N LYS A 452 -10.90 -8.01 16.36
CA LYS A 452 -12.05 -8.10 17.21
C LYS A 452 -13.26 -8.60 16.40
N MET A 453 -13.89 -9.64 16.88
CA MET A 453 -15.06 -10.25 16.25
C MET A 453 -16.35 -9.54 16.69
N ALA A 454 -17.43 -9.73 15.92
CA ALA A 454 -18.74 -9.17 16.23
C ALA A 454 -19.31 -9.64 17.60
N ASP A 455 -18.94 -10.85 18.04
CA ASP A 455 -19.30 -11.39 19.36
C ASP A 455 -18.41 -10.84 20.50
N GLY A 456 -17.50 -9.91 20.19
CA GLY A 456 -16.57 -9.32 21.15
C GLY A 456 -15.33 -10.18 21.44
N SER A 457 -15.23 -11.38 20.87
CA SER A 457 -14.02 -12.21 20.94
C SER A 457 -12.90 -11.65 20.07
N TYR A 458 -11.69 -12.16 20.25
CA TYR A 458 -10.54 -11.81 19.41
C TYR A 458 -9.98 -13.04 18.73
N ILE A 459 -9.44 -12.84 17.52
CA ILE A 459 -8.72 -13.88 16.78
C ILE A 459 -7.43 -13.29 16.22
N ALA A 460 -6.43 -14.14 15.95
CA ALA A 460 -5.35 -13.80 15.05
C ALA A 460 -5.71 -14.27 13.64
N HIS A 461 -5.68 -13.37 12.65
CA HIS A 461 -6.07 -13.68 11.29
C HIS A 461 -5.07 -13.15 10.28
N ALA A 462 -4.86 -13.91 9.21
CA ALA A 462 -4.20 -13.43 8.01
C ALA A 462 -4.78 -14.10 6.76
N SER A 463 -4.93 -13.29 5.71
CA SER A 463 -5.14 -13.72 4.34
C SER A 463 -3.86 -13.41 3.56
N MET A 464 -3.29 -14.38 2.90
CA MET A 464 -1.95 -14.33 2.32
C MET A 464 -1.97 -14.81 0.89
N GLU A 465 -1.28 -14.07 0.03
CA GLU A 465 -0.97 -14.51 -1.33
C GLU A 465 0.53 -14.33 -1.53
N ILE A 466 1.22 -15.40 -1.94
CA ILE A 466 2.64 -15.33 -2.26
C ILE A 466 2.85 -15.53 -3.76
N GLY A 467 3.74 -14.70 -4.32
CA GLY A 467 4.21 -14.86 -5.69
C GLY A 467 5.05 -16.13 -5.87
N PRO A 468 5.35 -16.53 -7.10
CA PRO A 468 6.27 -17.62 -7.36
C PRO A 468 7.69 -17.27 -6.93
N GLU A 469 8.48 -18.30 -6.63
CA GLU A 469 9.91 -18.15 -6.36
C GLU A 469 10.60 -17.47 -7.55
N PRO A 470 11.47 -16.46 -7.32
CA PRO A 470 12.20 -15.82 -8.40
C PRO A 470 13.14 -16.83 -9.07
N GLU A 471 13.26 -16.76 -10.37
CA GLU A 471 14.18 -17.59 -11.13
C GLU A 471 15.61 -17.44 -10.61
N TRP A 472 16.27 -18.56 -10.33
CA TRP A 472 17.62 -18.55 -9.77
C TRP A 472 18.62 -18.05 -10.82
N THR A 473 19.38 -17.01 -10.48
CA THR A 473 20.57 -16.59 -11.23
C THR A 473 21.70 -16.33 -10.26
N GLU A 474 22.93 -16.58 -10.69
CA GLU A 474 24.12 -16.33 -9.85
C GLU A 474 24.23 -14.86 -9.45
N GLU A 475 23.78 -13.95 -10.30
CA GLU A 475 23.73 -12.51 -10.04
C GLU A 475 22.73 -12.17 -8.93
N LYS A 476 21.51 -12.71 -9.00
CA LYS A 476 20.49 -12.56 -7.94
C LYS A 476 20.95 -13.18 -6.62
N ALA A 477 21.62 -14.33 -6.68
CA ALA A 477 22.17 -14.97 -5.49
C ALA A 477 23.24 -14.11 -4.81
N LYS A 478 24.16 -13.54 -5.58
CA LYS A 478 25.22 -12.63 -5.08
C LYS A 478 24.65 -11.33 -4.53
N ALA A 479 23.57 -10.84 -5.11
CA ALA A 479 22.87 -9.63 -4.65
C ALA A 479 21.95 -9.87 -3.43
N GLY A 480 21.81 -11.11 -2.94
CA GLY A 480 20.91 -11.45 -1.84
C GLY A 480 19.42 -11.36 -2.19
N LEU A 481 19.10 -11.35 -3.49
CA LEU A 481 17.73 -11.19 -3.99
C LEU A 481 16.96 -12.51 -4.14
N LEU A 482 17.59 -13.65 -3.86
CA LEU A 482 16.93 -14.95 -3.83
C LEU A 482 16.38 -15.22 -2.44
N LYS A 483 15.18 -14.72 -2.18
CA LYS A 483 14.42 -15.09 -0.98
C LYS A 483 13.21 -15.90 -1.39
N TYR A 484 12.99 -16.99 -0.67
CA TYR A 484 11.78 -17.78 -0.82
C TYR A 484 10.57 -16.93 -0.47
N PRO A 485 9.56 -16.84 -1.36
CA PRO A 485 8.36 -16.09 -1.08
C PRO A 485 7.68 -16.66 0.16
N SER A 486 7.34 -15.81 1.10
CA SER A 486 6.61 -16.17 2.29
C SER A 486 5.78 -15.01 2.82
N ALA A 487 4.60 -15.33 3.31
CA ALA A 487 3.76 -14.40 4.06
C ALA A 487 3.15 -15.15 5.24
N GLY A 488 3.08 -14.51 6.40
CA GLY A 488 2.61 -15.20 7.59
C GLY A 488 2.35 -14.30 8.78
N ILE A 489 1.84 -14.93 9.81
CA ILE A 489 1.72 -14.35 11.14
C ILE A 489 2.56 -15.13 12.13
N ALA A 490 3.12 -14.43 13.08
CA ALA A 490 3.94 -15.05 14.13
C ALA A 490 3.56 -14.52 15.50
N VAL A 491 3.67 -15.37 16.50
CA VAL A 491 3.69 -14.99 17.91
C VAL A 491 5.09 -15.20 18.46
N SER A 492 5.68 -14.13 19.01
CA SER A 492 6.99 -14.15 19.62
C SER A 492 6.88 -14.11 21.13
N PHE A 493 7.69 -14.93 21.83
CA PHE A 493 7.58 -15.16 23.27
C PHE A 493 8.44 -14.25 24.14
N LYS A 494 9.38 -13.53 23.53
CA LYS A 494 10.14 -12.45 24.18
C LYS A 494 10.45 -11.36 23.19
N LYS A 495 10.32 -10.11 23.63
CA LYS A 495 10.66 -8.94 22.86
C LYS A 495 12.19 -8.81 22.66
N ASP A 496 12.58 -8.04 21.70
CA ASP A 496 13.90 -7.54 21.24
C ASP A 496 15.17 -7.78 22.08
N GLU A 497 15.03 -8.04 23.37
CA GLU A 497 16.14 -8.40 24.27
C GLU A 497 16.86 -9.68 23.86
N CYS A 498 16.18 -10.54 23.08
CA CYS A 498 16.71 -11.81 22.61
C CYS A 498 17.59 -11.72 21.37
N LYS A 499 17.72 -10.56 20.73
CA LYS A 499 18.51 -10.43 19.49
C LYS A 499 20.01 -10.65 19.66
N LYS A 500 20.52 -10.61 20.88
CA LYS A 500 21.96 -10.73 21.18
C LYS A 500 22.33 -11.83 22.17
N ASP A 501 21.34 -12.48 22.79
CA ASP A 501 21.58 -13.49 23.83
C ASP A 501 21.05 -14.85 23.39
N LYS A 502 21.96 -15.78 23.13
CA LYS A 502 21.67 -17.19 22.74
C LYS A 502 20.90 -17.97 23.79
N SER A 503 20.96 -17.55 25.07
CA SER A 503 20.21 -18.15 26.17
C SER A 503 18.74 -17.69 26.22
N CYS A 504 18.37 -16.76 25.37
CA CYS A 504 17.06 -16.18 25.29
C CYS A 504 16.10 -17.12 24.58
N GLY A 505 15.05 -17.53 25.22
CA GLY A 505 14.03 -18.43 24.70
C GLY A 505 13.22 -18.98 25.84
N VAL A 506 12.09 -19.60 25.56
CA VAL A 506 11.30 -20.32 26.55
C VAL A 506 11.74 -21.78 26.54
N ASP A 507 12.10 -22.28 27.70
CA ASP A 507 12.43 -23.69 27.86
C ASP A 507 11.14 -24.51 28.04
N PHE A 508 10.63 -25.03 26.95
CA PHE A 508 9.43 -25.86 26.93
C PHE A 508 9.65 -27.20 27.66
N LYS A 509 10.87 -27.70 27.64
CA LYS A 509 11.22 -28.94 28.34
C LYS A 509 11.14 -28.74 29.86
N ALA A 510 11.74 -27.69 30.39
CA ALA A 510 11.67 -27.35 31.81
C ALA A 510 10.23 -27.03 32.27
N LEU A 511 9.40 -26.52 31.37
CA LEU A 511 7.98 -26.22 31.62
C LEU A 511 7.07 -27.46 31.49
N GLY A 512 7.58 -28.58 31.05
CA GLY A 512 6.81 -29.81 30.83
C GLY A 512 5.88 -29.76 29.65
N VAL A 513 6.10 -28.84 28.69
CA VAL A 513 5.31 -28.74 27.46
C VAL A 513 5.64 -29.91 26.55
N LYS A 514 4.64 -30.70 26.21
CA LYS A 514 4.74 -31.79 25.24
C LYS A 514 3.88 -31.60 24.00
N TYR A 515 2.79 -30.91 24.14
CA TYR A 515 1.86 -30.67 23.02
C TYR A 515 1.50 -29.19 22.90
N ILE A 516 1.19 -28.79 21.66
CA ILE A 516 0.55 -27.51 21.35
C ILE A 516 -0.82 -27.81 20.81
N ARG A 517 -1.87 -27.22 21.41
CA ARG A 517 -3.23 -27.26 20.89
C ARG A 517 -3.55 -25.94 20.21
N VAL A 518 -3.91 -25.99 18.94
CA VAL A 518 -4.30 -24.83 18.14
C VAL A 518 -5.75 -24.96 17.73
N THR A 519 -6.57 -23.94 18.01
CA THR A 519 -7.94 -23.84 17.55
C THR A 519 -7.98 -22.85 16.39
N ALA A 520 -8.12 -23.36 15.16
CA ALA A 520 -8.00 -22.53 13.97
C ALA A 520 -8.93 -22.98 12.82
N LYS A 521 -9.21 -22.05 11.92
CA LYS A 521 -9.68 -22.30 10.55
C LYS A 521 -8.52 -22.06 9.59
N THR A 522 -8.41 -22.85 8.55
CA THR A 522 -7.30 -22.75 7.60
C THR A 522 -7.74 -23.08 6.20
N SER A 523 -7.21 -22.38 5.23
CA SER A 523 -7.32 -22.73 3.80
C SER A 523 -5.98 -22.51 3.09
N GLY A 524 -5.71 -23.29 2.06
CA GLY A 524 -4.46 -23.24 1.31
C GLY A 524 -3.27 -23.92 2.02
N PRO A 525 -2.05 -23.75 1.52
CA PRO A 525 -0.85 -24.42 2.01
C PRO A 525 -0.24 -23.70 3.24
N ILE A 526 -0.97 -23.72 4.35
CA ILE A 526 -0.49 -23.12 5.60
C ILE A 526 0.50 -24.07 6.30
N ARG A 527 1.66 -23.54 6.63
CA ARG A 527 2.69 -24.20 7.42
C ARG A 527 2.76 -23.57 8.79
N MET A 528 2.67 -24.37 9.85
CA MET A 528 3.02 -23.97 11.20
C MET A 528 4.49 -24.32 11.45
N ALA A 529 5.27 -23.39 11.97
CA ALA A 529 6.68 -23.62 12.27
C ALA A 529 7.07 -23.05 13.64
N ILE A 530 8.05 -23.72 14.26
CA ILE A 530 8.62 -23.34 15.54
C ILE A 530 9.82 -22.43 15.31
N LEU A 531 9.77 -21.24 15.89
CA LEU A 531 10.88 -20.30 15.92
C LEU A 531 11.76 -20.61 17.13
N ASN A 532 13.07 -20.66 16.93
CA ASN A 532 14.02 -20.92 18.02
C ASN A 532 15.23 -19.98 17.93
N THR A 533 15.99 -19.85 19.01
CA THR A 533 17.14 -18.95 19.08
C THR A 533 18.43 -19.57 18.51
N ILE A 534 18.45 -20.85 18.24
CA ILE A 534 19.63 -21.57 17.70
C ILE A 534 19.92 -21.12 16.27
N THR A 535 18.89 -20.67 15.55
CA THR A 535 18.96 -20.34 14.12
C THR A 535 19.17 -18.85 13.82
N ASP A 536 19.21 -17.97 14.85
CA ASP A 536 19.23 -16.51 14.66
C ASP A 536 20.63 -15.89 14.43
N ASP A 537 21.73 -16.68 14.47
CA ASP A 537 23.08 -16.17 14.37
C ASP A 537 23.84 -16.65 13.10
N ASN A 538 25.10 -16.18 12.95
CA ASN A 538 26.02 -16.61 11.88
C ASN A 538 26.19 -18.15 11.78
N GLU A 539 25.84 -18.88 12.79
CA GLU A 539 25.69 -20.34 12.78
C GLU A 539 24.49 -20.76 11.90
N ALA A 540 23.42 -19.98 11.84
CA ALA A 540 22.30 -20.21 10.93
C ALA A 540 22.73 -20.19 9.46
N LYS A 541 23.69 -19.33 9.08
CA LYS A 541 24.26 -19.33 7.72
C LYS A 541 25.00 -20.61 7.40
N LYS A 542 25.59 -21.28 8.39
CA LYS A 542 26.18 -22.62 8.22
C LYS A 542 25.10 -23.68 8.04
N LEU A 543 23.94 -23.52 8.70
CA LEU A 543 22.79 -24.40 8.58
C LEU A 543 22.06 -24.23 7.24
N GLU A 544 21.92 -23.01 6.74
CA GLU A 544 21.40 -22.73 5.39
C GLU A 544 22.26 -23.40 4.29
N ASN A 545 23.58 -23.38 4.45
CA ASN A 545 24.50 -24.03 3.52
C ASN A 545 24.44 -25.57 3.58
N ALA A 546 23.84 -26.14 4.62
CA ALA A 546 23.65 -27.58 4.74
C ALA A 546 22.36 -28.10 4.08
N GLY A 547 21.56 -27.22 3.46
CA GLY A 547 20.34 -27.57 2.74
C GLY A 547 19.16 -27.98 3.62
N ALA A 548 19.25 -27.78 4.93
CA ALA A 548 18.16 -28.04 5.88
C ALA A 548 17.48 -26.71 6.24
N GLY A 549 16.17 -26.68 6.18
CA GLY A 549 15.41 -25.51 6.63
C GLY A 549 15.65 -25.25 8.11
N SER A 550 15.86 -24.00 8.49
CA SER A 550 16.24 -23.58 9.84
C SER A 550 15.11 -23.69 10.88
N GLU A 551 13.89 -24.02 10.47
CA GLU A 551 12.71 -23.99 11.33
C GLU A 551 11.86 -25.24 11.13
N PRO A 552 11.78 -26.13 12.13
CA PRO A 552 10.91 -27.30 12.04
C PRO A 552 9.45 -26.88 11.95
N GLY A 553 8.70 -27.50 11.05
CA GLY A 553 7.31 -27.13 10.86
C GLY A 553 6.53 -28.20 10.13
N ILE A 554 5.20 -28.07 10.20
CA ILE A 554 4.22 -29.00 9.60
C ILE A 554 3.17 -28.23 8.80
N TYR A 555 2.72 -28.79 7.69
CA TYR A 555 1.56 -28.27 6.97
C TYR A 555 0.28 -28.59 7.75
N VAL A 556 -0.54 -27.56 7.95
CA VAL A 556 -1.80 -27.65 8.69
C VAL A 556 -2.90 -28.12 7.74
N ASP A 557 -3.74 -29.05 8.20
CA ASP A 557 -4.90 -29.50 7.43
C ASP A 557 -5.92 -28.39 7.27
N ASN A 558 -6.46 -28.24 6.06
CA ASN A 558 -7.50 -27.24 5.78
C ASN A 558 -8.80 -27.56 6.50
N SER A 559 -9.42 -26.53 7.06
CA SER A 559 -10.72 -26.60 7.73
C SER A 559 -11.53 -25.33 7.53
N SER A 560 -12.77 -25.45 7.05
CA SER A 560 -13.73 -24.34 6.97
C SER A 560 -14.27 -23.92 8.33
N ASP A 561 -14.21 -24.79 9.33
CA ASP A 561 -14.66 -24.53 10.68
C ASP A 561 -13.49 -24.50 11.64
N TYR A 562 -13.68 -23.83 12.80
CA TYR A 562 -12.67 -23.88 13.85
C TYR A 562 -12.51 -25.29 14.35
N LYS A 563 -11.31 -25.84 14.12
CA LYS A 563 -10.89 -27.14 14.62
C LYS A 563 -9.82 -26.99 15.68
N GLU A 564 -9.92 -27.83 16.70
CA GLU A 564 -8.80 -28.07 17.63
C GLU A 564 -7.90 -29.15 17.06
N VAL A 565 -6.63 -28.83 16.90
CA VAL A 565 -5.60 -29.78 16.49
C VAL A 565 -4.51 -29.78 17.54
N VAL A 566 -4.13 -30.95 18.01
CA VAL A 566 -3.06 -31.15 19.01
C VAL A 566 -1.81 -31.63 18.29
N TYR A 567 -0.75 -30.82 18.34
CA TYR A 567 0.55 -31.11 17.75
C TYR A 567 1.47 -31.65 18.82
N ASP A 568 2.09 -32.81 18.57
CA ASP A 568 3.09 -33.38 19.43
C ASP A 568 4.43 -32.63 19.25
N MET A 569 4.97 -32.08 20.33
CA MET A 569 6.25 -31.39 20.34
C MET A 569 7.42 -32.38 20.60
N THR A 570 7.13 -33.61 20.98
CA THR A 570 8.12 -34.65 21.02
C THR A 570 8.39 -35.20 19.62
N PRO A 571 9.50 -35.86 19.36
CA PRO A 571 10.25 -35.75 18.10
C PRO A 571 9.63 -36.26 16.81
N TYR A 572 8.41 -36.63 16.73
CA TYR A 572 7.95 -37.46 15.61
C TYR A 572 6.96 -36.81 14.60
N ASP A 573 6.45 -35.60 14.85
CA ASP A 573 5.33 -35.08 14.10
C ASP A 573 5.60 -33.81 13.26
N TYR A 574 6.85 -33.37 13.15
CA TYR A 574 7.19 -32.15 12.42
C TYR A 574 7.79 -32.47 11.04
N GLY A 575 7.00 -32.18 10.01
CA GLY A 575 7.49 -32.18 8.62
C GLY A 575 8.46 -31.03 8.36
N PHE A 576 9.46 -31.29 7.54
CA PHE A 576 10.43 -30.29 7.12
C PHE A 576 10.05 -29.67 5.78
N MET A 577 10.19 -28.35 5.63
CA MET A 577 10.14 -27.72 4.33
C MET A 577 11.38 -28.12 3.51
N GLY A 578 11.16 -28.50 2.26
CA GLY A 578 12.22 -28.91 1.36
C GLY A 578 12.47 -30.42 1.30
N VAL A 579 11.86 -31.20 2.17
CA VAL A 579 11.82 -32.67 2.03
C VAL A 579 10.58 -33.04 1.23
N SER A 580 10.76 -33.39 -0.02
CA SER A 580 9.68 -33.88 -0.87
C SER A 580 9.17 -35.20 -0.32
N GLY A 581 7.91 -35.22 0.14
CA GLY A 581 7.26 -36.45 0.52
C GLY A 581 6.58 -36.46 1.89
N GLY A 582 6.69 -35.39 2.67
CA GLY A 582 6.00 -35.29 3.97
C GLY A 582 6.55 -36.24 5.03
N ASP A 583 7.81 -36.62 4.92
CA ASP A 583 8.47 -37.42 5.93
C ASP A 583 8.55 -36.64 7.26
N LYS A 584 8.02 -37.25 8.29
CA LYS A 584 8.10 -36.75 9.66
C LYS A 584 9.55 -36.80 10.11
N ILE A 585 10.09 -35.65 10.55
CA ILE A 585 11.47 -35.57 11.06
C ILE A 585 11.43 -35.32 12.56
N ASP A 586 12.13 -36.16 13.26
CA ASP A 586 12.44 -35.97 14.67
C ASP A 586 13.21 -34.67 14.86
N ILE A 587 12.79 -33.84 15.82
CA ILE A 587 13.48 -32.59 16.14
C ILE A 587 14.94 -32.84 16.50
N LEU A 588 15.24 -33.94 17.22
CA LEU A 588 16.61 -34.33 17.56
C LEU A 588 17.40 -34.78 16.32
N ASP A 589 16.74 -35.48 15.38
CA ASP A 589 17.34 -35.88 14.12
C ASP A 589 17.58 -34.68 13.20
N TRP A 590 16.66 -33.67 13.22
CA TRP A 590 16.87 -32.42 12.55
C TRP A 590 18.09 -31.67 13.08
N VAL A 591 18.24 -31.55 14.40
CA VAL A 591 19.42 -30.92 15.03
C VAL A 591 20.71 -31.65 14.60
N SER A 592 20.73 -32.98 14.56
CA SER A 592 21.88 -33.73 14.10
C SER A 592 22.21 -33.56 12.63
N ARG A 593 21.20 -33.46 11.78
CA ARG A 593 21.36 -33.26 10.31
C ARG A 593 21.80 -31.84 9.93
N THR A 594 21.52 -30.84 10.76
CA THR A 594 21.82 -29.44 10.47
C THR A 594 23.16 -28.97 11.01
N ASN A 595 24.00 -29.86 11.54
CA ASN A 595 25.24 -29.49 12.24
C ASN A 595 25.04 -28.50 13.38
N ALA A 596 23.85 -28.50 13.99
CA ALA A 596 23.65 -27.77 15.24
C ALA A 596 24.67 -28.22 16.28
N PRO A 597 25.07 -27.35 17.22
CA PRO A 597 26.02 -27.71 18.25
C PRO A 597 25.56 -28.96 18.99
N GLU A 598 26.46 -29.87 19.26
CA GLU A 598 26.20 -31.10 20.02
C GLU A 598 25.51 -30.75 21.35
N GLY A 599 24.32 -31.32 21.59
CA GLY A 599 23.49 -31.02 22.77
C GLY A 599 22.56 -29.81 22.64
N ALA A 600 22.42 -29.21 21.47
CA ALA A 600 21.44 -28.15 21.26
C ALA A 600 20.02 -28.74 21.21
N GLU A 601 19.25 -28.51 22.26
CA GLU A 601 17.84 -28.91 22.33
C GLU A 601 16.93 -27.76 21.96
N ILE A 602 16.28 -27.83 20.78
CA ILE A 602 15.38 -26.78 20.28
C ILE A 602 14.30 -26.40 21.29
N LEU A 603 13.71 -27.39 21.97
CA LEU A 603 12.68 -27.19 22.97
C LEU A 603 13.08 -26.33 24.16
N GLN A 604 14.39 -26.19 24.44
CA GLN A 604 14.91 -25.30 25.49
C GLN A 604 15.04 -23.84 25.04
N HIS A 605 14.89 -23.57 23.72
CA HIS A 605 15.19 -22.28 23.12
C HIS A 605 14.07 -21.76 22.22
N ILE A 606 12.82 -22.02 22.58
CA ILE A 606 11.66 -21.60 21.76
C ILE A 606 11.48 -20.10 21.83
N LYS A 607 11.50 -19.46 20.68
CA LYS A 607 11.33 -18.02 20.51
C LYS A 607 9.90 -17.64 20.13
N GLY A 608 9.20 -18.54 19.45
CA GLY A 608 7.83 -18.28 18.99
C GLY A 608 7.28 -19.39 18.10
N ILE A 609 6.12 -19.12 17.56
CA ILE A 609 5.44 -19.96 16.57
C ILE A 609 4.99 -19.07 15.43
N LYS A 610 5.08 -19.54 14.20
CA LYS A 610 4.55 -18.85 13.03
C LYS A 610 3.65 -19.75 12.21
N TRP A 611 2.74 -19.11 11.49
CA TRP A 611 1.91 -19.73 10.48
C TRP A 611 2.10 -18.95 9.18
N GLU A 612 2.51 -19.62 8.12
CA GLU A 612 2.91 -18.98 6.88
C GLU A 612 2.43 -19.76 5.65
N VAL A 613 2.16 -19.05 4.57
CA VAL A 613 2.18 -19.62 3.23
C VAL A 613 3.60 -19.54 2.72
N LYS A 614 4.15 -20.66 2.28
CA LYS A 614 5.51 -20.75 1.74
C LYS A 614 5.57 -21.87 0.71
N ASP A 615 5.52 -21.53 -0.56
CA ASP A 615 5.56 -22.46 -1.68
C ASP A 615 6.33 -21.84 -2.84
N ALA A 616 7.26 -22.59 -3.42
CA ALA A 616 8.07 -22.17 -4.56
C ALA A 616 7.23 -21.80 -5.81
N LYS A 617 6.02 -22.32 -5.90
CA LYS A 617 5.11 -22.09 -7.04
C LYS A 617 4.14 -20.92 -6.83
N GLY A 618 4.22 -20.27 -5.69
CA GLY A 618 3.23 -19.31 -5.24
C GLY A 618 2.00 -19.99 -4.64
N GLY A 619 1.20 -19.26 -3.90
CA GLY A 619 0.00 -19.81 -3.27
C GLY A 619 -0.83 -18.79 -2.54
N ILE A 620 -2.08 -19.17 -2.32
CA ILE A 620 -3.02 -18.38 -1.52
C ILE A 620 -3.35 -19.21 -0.28
N GLY A 621 -3.32 -18.58 0.89
CA GLY A 621 -3.70 -19.19 2.14
C GLY A 621 -4.39 -18.23 3.08
N GLU A 622 -5.22 -18.76 3.93
CA GLU A 622 -5.92 -18.00 4.95
C GLU A 622 -5.89 -18.76 6.27
N ILE A 623 -5.67 -18.05 7.36
CA ILE A 623 -5.71 -18.62 8.69
C ILE A 623 -6.43 -17.70 9.67
N SER A 624 -7.25 -18.29 10.52
CA SER A 624 -7.87 -17.64 11.67
C SER A 624 -7.64 -18.49 12.90
N ILE A 625 -6.97 -17.94 13.92
CA ILE A 625 -6.61 -18.65 15.14
C ILE A 625 -7.40 -18.07 16.30
N LYS A 626 -8.19 -18.90 17.00
CA LYS A 626 -8.91 -18.54 18.24
C LYS A 626 -8.08 -18.76 19.49
N ALA A 627 -7.27 -19.82 19.51
CA ALA A 627 -6.49 -20.18 20.68
C ALA A 627 -5.23 -20.97 20.30
N VAL A 628 -4.18 -20.77 21.09
CA VAL A 628 -2.99 -21.61 21.12
C VAL A 628 -2.74 -21.93 22.59
N GLU A 629 -2.69 -23.22 22.94
CA GLU A 629 -2.53 -23.69 24.30
C GLU A 629 -1.37 -24.69 24.38
N PHE A 630 -0.63 -24.67 25.48
CA PHE A 630 0.43 -25.61 25.76
C PHE A 630 -0.07 -26.66 26.73
N LEU A 631 0.24 -27.91 26.45
CA LEU A 631 -0.25 -29.05 27.22
C LEU A 631 0.91 -29.88 27.73
N ASP A 632 0.69 -30.47 28.92
CA ASP A 632 1.59 -31.46 29.52
C ASP A 632 1.45 -32.86 28.89
N ASP A 633 2.16 -33.81 29.41
CA ASP A 633 2.14 -35.22 28.98
C ASP A 633 0.75 -35.86 29.05
N SER A 634 -0.07 -35.42 29.99
CA SER A 634 -1.46 -35.86 30.19
C SER A 634 -2.45 -35.05 29.36
N LYS A 635 -1.97 -34.15 28.50
CA LYS A 635 -2.75 -33.21 27.69
C LYS A 635 -3.60 -32.20 28.50
N ASN A 636 -3.22 -31.93 29.74
CA ASN A 636 -3.79 -30.84 30.51
C ASN A 636 -3.13 -29.53 30.10
N VAL A 637 -3.93 -28.44 30.11
CA VAL A 637 -3.38 -27.10 29.88
C VAL A 637 -2.43 -26.75 31.02
N ILE A 638 -1.22 -26.38 30.64
CA ILE A 638 -0.22 -25.90 31.59
C ILE A 638 -0.60 -24.48 31.98
N ASP A 639 -1.15 -24.33 33.18
CA ASP A 639 -1.59 -23.03 33.71
C ASP A 639 -0.42 -22.24 34.31
N TYR A 640 0.57 -21.96 33.50
CA TYR A 640 1.57 -20.94 33.86
C TYR A 640 1.11 -19.60 33.32
N VAL A 641 0.89 -18.62 34.19
CA VAL A 641 0.49 -17.23 33.88
C VAL A 641 1.31 -16.62 32.73
N LYS A 642 2.47 -17.17 32.43
CA LYS A 642 3.36 -16.76 31.35
C LYS A 642 3.14 -17.48 30.04
N ILE A 643 2.40 -18.59 29.99
CA ILE A 643 2.18 -19.40 28.78
C ILE A 643 0.71 -19.48 28.42
N THR A 644 -0.21 -19.53 29.39
CA THR A 644 -1.66 -19.49 29.18
C THR A 644 -2.14 -18.20 28.51
N GLY A 645 -1.24 -17.23 28.46
CA GLY A 645 -1.46 -15.98 27.78
C GLY A 645 -1.65 -16.05 26.26
N LEU A 646 -1.57 -17.21 25.62
CA LEU A 646 -1.88 -17.36 24.18
C LEU A 646 -3.36 -17.55 23.86
N LYS A 647 -4.21 -17.59 24.86
CA LYS A 647 -5.63 -17.50 24.62
C LYS A 647 -5.95 -16.05 24.27
N ILE A 648 -6.34 -15.80 23.02
CA ILE A 648 -6.72 -14.47 22.56
C ILE A 648 -8.10 -14.20 23.18
N GLU A 649 -8.13 -13.59 24.35
CA GLU A 649 -9.36 -13.21 25.06
C GLU A 649 -9.49 -11.71 25.14
N ALA A 650 -10.72 -11.22 25.02
CA ALA A 650 -11.06 -9.82 25.26
C ALA A 650 -10.71 -9.41 26.70
N LYS A 651 -9.98 -8.31 26.89
CA LYS A 651 -10.00 -7.64 28.19
C LYS A 651 -11.46 -7.27 28.50
N LYS A 652 -11.93 -7.68 29.69
CA LYS A 652 -13.22 -7.24 30.21
C LYS A 652 -13.16 -5.76 30.55
N ASP A 653 -13.37 -4.91 29.56
CA ASP A 653 -13.69 -3.51 29.78
C ASP A 653 -14.92 -3.17 28.95
N THR A 654 -16.00 -2.92 29.66
CA THR A 654 -17.27 -2.28 29.27
C THR A 654 -17.81 -2.58 27.87
N ILE A 655 -18.72 -3.54 27.84
CA ILE A 655 -19.55 -3.88 26.68
C ILE A 655 -20.43 -2.67 26.32
N VAL A 656 -20.19 -2.11 25.12
CA VAL A 656 -21.22 -1.34 24.40
C VAL A 656 -21.78 -2.28 23.34
N THR A 657 -23.01 -2.70 23.49
CA THR A 657 -23.73 -3.52 22.52
C THR A 657 -24.01 -2.71 21.26
N PRO A 658 -23.58 -3.16 20.07
CA PRO A 658 -24.03 -2.59 18.80
C PRO A 658 -25.40 -3.16 18.38
N PRO A 659 -26.19 -2.44 17.58
CA PRO A 659 -27.47 -2.92 17.08
C PRO A 659 -27.32 -4.02 16.03
N GLU A 660 -28.27 -4.95 16.02
CA GLU A 660 -28.40 -6.02 15.02
C GLU A 660 -28.55 -5.44 13.62
N GLU A 661 -27.67 -5.85 12.70
CA GLU A 661 -27.85 -5.63 11.26
C GLU A 661 -27.72 -6.92 10.45
N SER A 662 -28.59 -6.98 9.45
CA SER A 662 -28.87 -8.12 8.62
C SER A 662 -27.74 -8.51 7.67
N LEU A 663 -27.48 -9.81 7.60
CA LEU A 663 -26.50 -10.49 6.76
C LEU A 663 -26.92 -10.48 5.27
N TYR A 664 -26.06 -9.95 4.41
CA TYR A 664 -26.09 -10.29 2.98
C TYR A 664 -24.99 -11.31 2.67
N LYS A 665 -25.42 -12.53 2.33
CA LYS A 665 -24.55 -13.55 1.75
C LYS A 665 -24.21 -13.17 0.31
N VAL A 666 -22.95 -12.89 0.02
CA VAL A 666 -22.43 -13.01 -1.35
C VAL A 666 -21.72 -14.36 -1.45
N SER A 667 -22.39 -15.32 -2.07
CA SER A 667 -21.80 -16.59 -2.45
C SER A 667 -20.89 -16.35 -3.64
N LEU A 668 -19.60 -16.50 -3.47
CA LEU A 668 -18.67 -16.72 -4.58
C LEU A 668 -18.85 -18.14 -5.08
N MET A 669 -19.99 -18.42 -5.73
CA MET A 669 -20.06 -19.62 -6.56
C MET A 669 -19.21 -19.39 -7.80
N PRO A 670 -18.35 -20.35 -8.18
CA PRO A 670 -17.64 -20.28 -9.47
C PRO A 670 -18.63 -20.00 -10.59
N HIS A 671 -18.26 -19.17 -11.53
CA HIS A 671 -19.09 -18.86 -12.71
C HIS A 671 -19.32 -20.07 -13.61
N PHE A 672 -18.69 -21.19 -13.30
CA PHE A 672 -18.88 -22.47 -13.97
C PHE A 672 -19.29 -23.57 -12.99
N SER A 673 -19.99 -24.58 -13.47
CA SER A 673 -20.40 -25.74 -12.68
C SER A 673 -19.74 -27.00 -13.18
N VAL A 674 -19.47 -27.95 -12.28
CA VAL A 674 -18.89 -29.26 -12.61
C VAL A 674 -19.77 -30.39 -12.10
N ARG A 675 -19.92 -31.43 -12.89
CA ARG A 675 -20.62 -32.68 -12.50
C ARG A 675 -19.96 -33.89 -13.12
N ALA A 676 -20.10 -35.02 -12.47
CA ALA A 676 -19.66 -36.28 -12.99
C ALA A 676 -20.79 -36.96 -13.79
N ASN A 677 -20.40 -37.63 -14.87
CA ASN A 677 -21.27 -38.55 -15.64
C ASN A 677 -20.45 -39.77 -16.03
N GLY A 678 -20.55 -40.84 -15.26
CA GLY A 678 -19.64 -42.00 -15.37
C GLY A 678 -18.18 -41.51 -15.21
N MET A 679 -17.30 -42.02 -16.06
CA MET A 679 -15.88 -41.66 -16.10
C MET A 679 -15.59 -40.32 -16.82
N GLN A 680 -16.51 -39.39 -16.73
CA GLN A 680 -16.38 -38.07 -17.36
C GLN A 680 -16.71 -36.96 -16.37
N VAL A 681 -15.96 -35.87 -16.49
CA VAL A 681 -16.20 -34.59 -15.80
C VAL A 681 -16.80 -33.62 -16.82
N LEU A 682 -18.02 -33.18 -16.58
CA LEU A 682 -18.69 -32.16 -17.38
C LEU A 682 -18.52 -30.81 -16.71
N ILE A 683 -18.01 -29.85 -17.47
CA ILE A 683 -17.78 -28.46 -17.05
C ILE A 683 -18.74 -27.60 -17.87
N ASN A 684 -19.67 -26.91 -17.22
CA ASN A 684 -20.67 -26.07 -17.87
C ASN A 684 -20.56 -24.63 -17.43
N GLY A 685 -20.80 -23.72 -18.35
CA GLY A 685 -20.68 -22.26 -18.08
C GLY A 685 -19.24 -21.74 -18.16
N ILE A 686 -18.32 -22.53 -18.71
CA ILE A 686 -16.96 -22.06 -19.01
C ILE A 686 -17.00 -21.15 -20.25
N LYS A 687 -16.43 -19.97 -20.13
CA LYS A 687 -16.37 -19.04 -21.27
C LYS A 687 -15.42 -19.57 -22.35
N SER A 688 -15.89 -19.63 -23.61
CA SER A 688 -15.01 -19.99 -24.73
C SER A 688 -13.77 -19.11 -24.78
N GLY A 689 -12.59 -19.70 -24.97
CA GLY A 689 -11.29 -19.03 -24.89
C GLY A 689 -10.63 -19.10 -23.50
N SER A 690 -11.33 -19.55 -22.46
CA SER A 690 -10.76 -19.68 -21.12
C SER A 690 -9.81 -20.86 -21.01
N GLN A 691 -8.71 -20.69 -20.31
CA GLN A 691 -7.81 -21.77 -19.98
C GLN A 691 -8.42 -22.65 -18.88
N TYR A 692 -8.41 -23.96 -19.05
CA TYR A 692 -8.89 -24.92 -18.07
C TYR A 692 -7.84 -25.97 -17.71
N GLY A 693 -7.98 -26.56 -16.52
CA GLY A 693 -7.21 -27.73 -16.09
C GLY A 693 -8.06 -28.65 -15.21
N VAL A 694 -7.91 -29.94 -15.40
CA VAL A 694 -8.52 -30.98 -14.55
C VAL A 694 -7.38 -31.75 -13.88
N TYR A 695 -7.42 -31.83 -12.56
CA TYR A 695 -6.34 -32.39 -11.73
C TYR A 695 -6.91 -33.51 -10.84
N ASN A 696 -6.11 -34.52 -10.54
CA ASN A 696 -6.43 -35.44 -9.46
C ASN A 696 -6.06 -34.80 -8.08
N MET A 697 -6.39 -35.46 -6.98
CA MET A 697 -6.13 -34.98 -5.64
C MET A 697 -4.64 -34.92 -5.27
N GLN A 698 -3.75 -35.51 -6.06
CA GLN A 698 -2.30 -35.42 -5.95
C GLN A 698 -1.71 -34.28 -6.80
N GLY A 699 -2.57 -33.43 -7.38
CA GLY A 699 -2.14 -32.31 -8.23
C GLY A 699 -1.69 -32.70 -9.65
N LYS A 700 -1.76 -33.98 -10.02
CA LYS A 700 -1.38 -34.40 -11.36
C LYS A 700 -2.43 -33.96 -12.38
N VAL A 701 -1.98 -33.29 -13.43
CA VAL A 701 -2.83 -32.89 -14.56
C VAL A 701 -3.39 -34.08 -15.28
N ILE A 702 -4.70 -34.14 -15.38
CA ILE A 702 -5.43 -35.16 -16.17
C ILE A 702 -5.74 -34.64 -17.56
N SER A 703 -6.15 -33.37 -17.64
CA SER A 703 -6.39 -32.65 -18.89
C SER A 703 -6.24 -31.17 -18.69
N SER A 704 -5.73 -30.48 -19.69
CA SER A 704 -5.67 -29.00 -19.67
C SER A 704 -5.73 -28.50 -21.12
N GLY A 705 -6.18 -27.25 -21.28
CA GLY A 705 -6.28 -26.63 -22.61
C GLY A 705 -7.08 -25.33 -22.58
N ILE A 706 -7.46 -24.87 -23.77
CA ILE A 706 -8.35 -23.71 -23.94
C ILE A 706 -9.74 -24.28 -24.31
N ALA A 707 -10.76 -23.81 -23.60
CA ALA A 707 -12.14 -24.20 -23.89
C ALA A 707 -12.59 -23.60 -25.24
N LEU A 708 -13.10 -24.46 -26.11
CA LEU A 708 -13.59 -24.03 -27.42
C LEU A 708 -15.11 -23.79 -27.44
N SER A 709 -15.79 -24.07 -26.33
CA SER A 709 -17.23 -23.83 -26.14
C SER A 709 -17.56 -23.68 -24.67
N ASP A 710 -18.77 -23.23 -24.38
CA ASP A 710 -19.26 -22.96 -22.99
C ASP A 710 -19.49 -24.26 -22.18
N ASN A 711 -19.39 -25.42 -22.83
CA ASN A 711 -19.49 -26.72 -22.18
C ASN A 711 -18.33 -27.61 -22.61
N LEU A 712 -17.68 -28.24 -21.67
CA LEU A 712 -16.53 -29.11 -21.90
C LEU A 712 -16.72 -30.44 -21.18
N THR A 713 -16.33 -31.55 -21.84
CA THR A 713 -16.35 -32.88 -21.27
C THR A 713 -14.94 -33.45 -21.25
N VAL A 714 -14.47 -33.82 -20.07
CA VAL A 714 -13.14 -34.43 -19.88
C VAL A 714 -13.27 -35.86 -19.37
N LYS A 715 -12.68 -36.81 -20.06
CA LYS A 715 -12.57 -38.21 -19.58
C LYS A 715 -11.49 -38.28 -18.49
N VAL A 716 -11.80 -38.98 -17.40
CA VAL A 716 -10.86 -39.23 -16.31
C VAL A 716 -10.54 -40.72 -16.20
N PRO A 717 -9.31 -41.07 -15.80
CA PRO A 717 -8.84 -42.48 -15.88
C PRO A 717 -9.35 -43.38 -14.76
N THR A 718 -9.76 -42.82 -13.62
CA THR A 718 -10.20 -43.58 -12.44
C THR A 718 -11.38 -42.90 -11.76
N THR A 719 -12.13 -43.67 -10.96
CA THR A 719 -13.06 -43.07 -9.97
C THR A 719 -12.28 -42.32 -8.92
N GLY A 720 -12.88 -41.30 -8.34
CA GLY A 720 -12.24 -40.46 -7.30
C GLY A 720 -12.62 -38.99 -7.41
N SER A 721 -11.97 -38.17 -6.58
CA SER A 721 -12.15 -36.70 -6.58
C SER A 721 -11.20 -36.03 -7.57
N TYR A 722 -11.72 -35.04 -8.28
CA TYR A 722 -10.98 -34.23 -9.23
C TYR A 722 -11.24 -32.75 -8.95
N ILE A 723 -10.22 -31.92 -9.18
CA ILE A 723 -10.31 -30.47 -9.15
C ILE A 723 -10.33 -29.96 -10.57
N VAL A 724 -11.30 -29.11 -10.88
CA VAL A 724 -11.40 -28.41 -12.16
C VAL A 724 -11.08 -26.93 -11.90
N ARG A 725 -10.09 -26.43 -12.59
CA ARG A 725 -9.69 -25.01 -12.58
C ARG A 725 -10.04 -24.37 -13.91
N VAL A 726 -10.64 -23.18 -13.87
CA VAL A 726 -10.89 -22.32 -15.02
C VAL A 726 -10.43 -20.91 -14.66
N GLY A 727 -9.33 -20.44 -15.26
CA GLY A 727 -8.69 -19.21 -14.83
C GLY A 727 -8.23 -19.29 -13.38
N SER A 728 -8.70 -18.38 -12.53
CA SER A 728 -8.47 -18.36 -11.09
C SER A 728 -9.49 -19.17 -10.28
N GLU A 729 -10.60 -19.57 -10.87
CA GLU A 729 -11.69 -20.26 -10.17
C GLU A 729 -11.48 -21.78 -10.16
N MET A 730 -11.83 -22.42 -9.04
CA MET A 730 -11.73 -23.87 -8.88
C MET A 730 -13.04 -24.47 -8.38
N ASN A 731 -13.34 -25.68 -8.87
CA ASN A 731 -14.48 -26.45 -8.42
C ASN A 731 -14.09 -27.92 -8.27
N ARG A 732 -14.72 -28.63 -7.35
CA ARG A 732 -14.42 -30.06 -7.09
C ARG A 732 -15.56 -30.94 -7.57
N VAL A 733 -15.22 -32.11 -8.14
CA VAL A 733 -16.16 -33.11 -8.59
C VAL A 733 -15.73 -34.52 -8.14
N ASN A 734 -16.69 -35.31 -7.70
CA ASN A 734 -16.47 -36.71 -7.36
C ASN A 734 -17.00 -37.60 -8.48
N VAL A 735 -16.13 -38.35 -9.11
CA VAL A 735 -16.42 -39.36 -10.12
C VAL A 735 -16.57 -40.72 -9.43
N LYS A 736 -17.76 -41.30 -9.51
CA LYS A 736 -18.09 -42.58 -8.85
C LYS A 736 -17.95 -43.76 -9.84
#